data_574be706d4399345501ba7fcd9fd977a
#
_entry.id   574be706d4399345501ba7fcd9fd977a
#
_cell.length_a   1.000
_cell.length_b   1.000
_cell.length_c   1.000
_cell.angle_alpha   90.00
_cell.angle_beta   90.00
_cell.angle_gamma   90.00
#
_symmetry.space_group_name_H-M   'P 1'
#
loop_
_entity.id
_entity.type
_entity.pdbx_description
1 polymer ?
#
loop_
_entity_poly.entity_id
_entity_poly.type
_entity_poly.pdbx_seq_one_letter_code
_entity_poly.pdbx_strand_id
1 'polypeptide(L)'
;MKKWRVTAAGLCIGLAAISLYGCQNAGESTTAAEETAAEAGSEEKTDGSDQESQEPMTMRVATWNVDSKAHPDIKKMSEIIKENGVEIMGFQEIDVNNTRNDYDMVQDFVNDDYPYVHFAKGRDFANGGFGVGVTSQYELKEVSSIPIESTGSKATKVLERTVFEKDGREIAFYVTHTSWENTDLRRRQFAEIIERVKMDPTEYKIMVADWNADQSLYEYTMFEDGFHIANGKDGKWLDTFNGTDDSMKVLTVDNIITTKNIRITDVGTVHSDMADHDMLWADLEFLDQAEGEPASDNRALGQEVTASSTKEGSDPYMLNDYDMDTCWTAAEGGEQSVVLELDRVYDGSQAEIYWGDGKPESCTVEVSTDGSTYREAAVTETEDHTEAALDGEVKFIRLDVNGSQPVQIRELQVFGDFIVPESVPEENLLENGDMETEDGWEFADITVPAEDGADQPAASYEFGYGEDAHGGSRAAVITKTGKEAAGDGVIRQTISIEPNKRYQLSFWHKTDTLDSASFTYEINQKDKDGNTISTHLAKLNDNLNMSREYREFDYNFITSPYAMSADIVLHVVAGEGSLYLDDVAVREVIPTEAVFVEADKAELEVGETGKVTAQILPGSANDLTFHWTSSDESVITVAEDGTVTAVGEGSAYARYENSGDLTAESSVLITVK
;
A
#
# COMPACT_ATOMS: atom_id res chain seq x y z
N MET A 1 -21.96 7.04 22.91
CA MET A 1 -20.98 6.18 22.22
C MET A 1 -19.62 6.49 22.82
N LYS A 2 -18.90 5.53 23.38
CA LYS A 2 -17.54 5.77 23.87
C LYS A 2 -16.60 5.59 22.69
N LYS A 3 -16.01 6.67 22.21
CA LYS A 3 -14.96 6.64 21.19
C LYS A 3 -13.64 6.27 21.88
N TRP A 4 -12.98 5.27 21.37
CA TRP A 4 -11.61 4.95 21.79
C TRP A 4 -10.67 5.76 20.91
N ARG A 5 -9.75 6.46 21.52
CA ARG A 5 -8.65 7.14 20.84
C ARG A 5 -7.50 6.14 20.80
N VAL A 6 -7.08 5.75 19.62
CA VAL A 6 -5.83 5.02 19.43
C VAL A 6 -4.75 6.07 19.23
N THR A 7 -4.13 6.48 20.32
CA THR A 7 -2.85 7.19 20.22
C THR A 7 -1.79 6.15 19.91
N ALA A 8 -1.04 6.32 18.86
CA ALA A 8 0.20 5.59 18.61
C ALA A 8 1.23 6.04 19.67
N ALA A 9 1.01 5.60 20.91
CA ALA A 9 1.98 5.80 21.98
C ALA A 9 3.02 4.70 21.88
N GLY A 10 4.16 5.04 21.31
CA GLY A 10 5.36 4.22 21.43
C GLY A 10 5.61 3.89 22.89
N LEU A 11 5.62 2.61 23.21
CA LEU A 11 5.96 2.12 24.54
C LEU A 11 7.48 2.20 24.73
N CYS A 12 8.00 3.41 25.06
CA CYS A 12 9.34 3.54 25.55
C CYS A 12 9.36 3.14 27.03
N ILE A 13 9.87 1.96 27.33
CA ILE A 13 10.25 1.59 28.70
C ILE A 13 11.60 2.27 29.01
N GLY A 14 11.53 3.48 29.52
CA GLY A 14 12.67 4.22 30.03
C GLY A 14 12.85 4.05 31.52
N LEU A 15 13.96 3.47 31.94
CA LEU A 15 14.41 3.45 33.34
C LEU A 15 14.82 4.86 33.78
N ALA A 16 14.12 5.37 34.78
CA ALA A 16 14.41 6.64 35.42
C ALA A 16 15.69 6.57 36.27
N ALA A 17 16.60 7.52 36.08
CA ALA A 17 17.58 7.91 37.10
C ALA A 17 17.49 9.42 37.34
N ILE A 18 17.08 9.75 38.54
CA ILE A 18 16.95 11.09 39.10
C ILE A 18 18.33 11.65 39.42
N SER A 19 18.62 12.89 39.01
CA SER A 19 19.53 13.77 39.79
C SER A 19 19.17 15.25 39.57
N LEU A 20 18.70 15.85 40.65
CA LEU A 20 18.50 17.29 40.87
C LEU A 20 19.82 17.99 41.15
N TYR A 21 19.96 19.23 40.67
CA TYR A 21 20.55 20.44 41.23
C TYR A 21 20.91 21.36 40.05
N GLY A 22 20.47 22.57 39.89
CA GLY A 22 20.22 23.65 40.84
C GLY A 22 20.96 24.90 40.37
N CYS A 23 20.21 25.84 39.84
CA CYS A 23 20.32 27.30 39.78
C CYS A 23 21.67 28.07 39.77
N GLN A 24 21.79 28.96 38.87
CA GLN A 24 21.84 30.45 38.94
C GLN A 24 23.09 31.15 38.37
N ASN A 25 22.76 32.03 37.43
CA ASN A 25 23.13 33.45 37.23
C ASN A 25 24.52 33.88 36.68
N ALA A 26 24.38 34.49 35.55
CA ALA A 26 24.76 35.88 35.18
C ALA A 26 26.24 36.28 35.03
N GLY A 27 26.52 36.88 33.91
CA GLY A 27 27.32 38.09 33.90
C GLY A 27 28.54 38.10 32.95
N GLU A 28 28.35 38.65 31.80
CA GLU A 28 29.20 39.62 31.07
C GLU A 28 30.73 39.47 30.98
N SER A 29 31.17 39.47 29.74
CA SER A 29 32.05 40.48 29.14
C SER A 29 33.56 40.25 29.09
N THR A 30 34.03 40.14 27.86
CA THR A 30 35.16 40.80 27.18
C THR A 30 36.61 40.37 27.43
N THR A 31 37.21 40.20 26.25
CA THR A 31 38.58 40.55 25.79
C THR A 31 39.77 39.65 26.08
N ALA A 32 40.24 39.14 24.96
CA ALA A 32 41.61 39.04 24.40
C ALA A 32 42.85 39.10 25.32
N ALA A 33 43.76 38.21 25.15
CA ALA A 33 45.10 38.33 24.62
C ALA A 33 46.10 37.28 25.19
N GLU A 34 46.70 36.60 24.24
CA GLU A 34 48.13 36.21 24.10
C GLU A 34 49.00 35.70 25.28
N GLU A 35 49.62 34.56 24.90
CA GLU A 35 51.03 34.13 25.15
C GLU A 35 51.53 33.82 26.58
N THR A 36 52.03 32.66 26.85
CA THR A 36 53.34 32.06 26.59
C THR A 36 53.53 30.77 27.41
N ALA A 37 54.38 29.91 26.89
CA ALA A 37 54.79 28.60 27.39
C ALA A 37 55.48 28.59 28.75
N ALA A 38 55.37 27.47 29.46
CA ALA A 38 56.53 26.76 30.10
C ALA A 38 56.08 25.40 30.70
N GLU A 39 56.93 24.43 30.48
CA GLU A 39 56.90 23.03 30.89
C GLU A 39 56.86 22.81 32.42
N ALA A 40 56.12 21.74 32.82
CA ALA A 40 56.59 20.81 33.82
C ALA A 40 55.70 19.57 33.88
N GLY A 41 56.30 18.41 33.71
CA GLY A 41 55.62 17.11 33.62
C GLY A 41 55.06 16.61 34.94
N SER A 42 53.96 15.86 34.83
CA SER A 42 53.60 14.79 35.76
C SER A 42 52.89 13.71 34.95
N GLU A 43 53.43 12.51 34.94
CA GLU A 43 52.81 11.31 34.38
C GLU A 43 51.53 10.99 35.16
N GLU A 44 50.41 11.16 34.52
CA GLU A 44 49.15 10.56 34.94
C GLU A 44 48.82 9.46 33.92
N LYS A 45 48.81 8.21 34.38
CA LYS A 45 48.35 7.07 33.62
C LYS A 45 46.87 7.27 33.31
N THR A 46 46.57 7.68 32.13
CA THR A 46 45.24 7.52 31.57
C THR A 46 45.08 6.06 31.15
N ASP A 47 44.19 5.37 31.84
CA ASP A 47 43.60 4.11 31.42
C ASP A 47 42.81 4.40 30.12
N GLY A 48 43.46 4.19 29.00
CA GLY A 48 42.82 4.28 27.69
C GLY A 48 42.05 2.99 27.49
N SER A 49 40.77 3.02 27.74
CA SER A 49 39.87 2.08 27.03
C SER A 49 39.88 2.50 25.57
N ASP A 50 40.68 1.79 24.77
CA ASP A 50 40.49 1.77 23.32
C ASP A 50 39.06 1.26 23.06
N GLN A 51 38.08 2.15 22.90
CA GLN A 51 36.92 1.85 22.09
C GLN A 51 37.48 1.70 20.68
N GLU A 52 37.75 0.46 20.26
CA GLU A 52 37.80 0.13 18.85
C GLU A 52 36.51 0.72 18.23
N SER A 53 36.67 1.71 17.39
CA SER A 53 35.56 2.18 16.55
C SER A 53 35.18 0.98 15.70
N GLN A 54 34.08 0.28 16.05
CA GLN A 54 33.51 -0.73 15.16
C GLN A 54 33.25 -0.05 13.82
N GLU A 55 33.71 -0.69 12.76
CA GLU A 55 33.36 -0.23 11.41
C GLU A 55 31.82 -0.19 11.31
N PRO A 56 31.26 0.85 10.68
CA PRO A 56 29.81 0.95 10.55
C PRO A 56 29.26 -0.26 9.79
N MET A 57 28.11 -0.79 10.22
CA MET A 57 27.42 -1.85 9.51
C MET A 57 26.98 -1.31 8.14
N THR A 58 27.34 -2.04 7.08
CA THR A 58 26.99 -1.69 5.70
C THR A 58 26.29 -2.83 5.01
N MET A 59 25.52 -2.53 3.96
CA MET A 59 24.77 -3.52 3.19
C MET A 59 24.51 -3.02 1.77
N ARG A 60 24.54 -3.90 0.78
CA ARG A 60 24.02 -3.60 -0.56
C ARG A 60 22.67 -4.27 -0.77
N VAL A 61 21.68 -3.45 -1.11
CA VAL A 61 20.32 -3.89 -1.43
C VAL A 61 19.98 -3.56 -2.87
N ALA A 62 18.94 -4.21 -3.43
CA ALA A 62 18.48 -3.93 -4.79
C ALA A 62 16.96 -4.08 -4.94
N THR A 63 16.45 -3.52 -6.05
CA THR A 63 15.12 -3.76 -6.58
C THR A 63 15.19 -4.06 -8.07
N TRP A 64 14.30 -4.93 -8.56
CA TRP A 64 14.24 -5.27 -9.97
C TRP A 64 12.82 -5.74 -10.36
N ASN A 65 12.15 -5.01 -11.23
CA ASN A 65 10.99 -5.53 -11.95
C ASN A 65 11.48 -6.51 -13.01
N VAL A 66 11.10 -7.79 -12.90
CA VAL A 66 11.65 -8.86 -13.73
C VAL A 66 10.90 -9.07 -15.06
N ASP A 67 9.82 -8.33 -15.28
CA ASP A 67 8.98 -8.44 -16.48
C ASP A 67 8.62 -9.89 -16.82
N SER A 68 7.78 -10.52 -16.03
CA SER A 68 7.39 -11.92 -16.23
C SER A 68 6.81 -12.21 -17.62
N LYS A 69 6.33 -11.20 -18.36
CA LYS A 69 5.85 -11.33 -19.74
C LYS A 69 6.98 -11.64 -20.73
N ALA A 70 8.19 -11.22 -20.43
CA ALA A 70 9.39 -11.51 -21.23
C ALA A 70 9.94 -12.93 -21.00
N HIS A 71 9.36 -13.70 -20.07
CA HIS A 71 9.83 -15.04 -19.65
C HIS A 71 11.32 -15.02 -19.23
N PRO A 72 11.69 -14.22 -18.23
CA PRO A 72 13.08 -14.00 -17.84
C PRO A 72 13.75 -15.29 -17.34
N ASP A 73 15.07 -15.39 -17.56
CA ASP A 73 15.90 -16.44 -16.99
C ASP A 73 16.29 -16.08 -15.55
N ILE A 74 15.44 -16.46 -14.59
CA ILE A 74 15.59 -16.11 -13.17
C ILE A 74 16.94 -16.57 -12.60
N LYS A 75 17.45 -17.72 -13.04
CA LYS A 75 18.76 -18.22 -12.57
C LYS A 75 19.92 -17.33 -13.01
N LYS A 76 19.85 -16.78 -14.24
CA LYS A 76 20.85 -15.78 -14.67
C LYS A 76 20.67 -14.45 -13.96
N MET A 77 19.43 -14.04 -13.67
CA MET A 77 19.21 -12.85 -12.84
C MET A 77 19.83 -13.04 -11.45
N SER A 78 19.67 -14.22 -10.84
CA SER A 78 20.32 -14.56 -9.58
C SER A 78 21.86 -14.49 -9.63
N GLU A 79 22.48 -14.90 -10.75
CA GLU A 79 23.92 -14.74 -10.97
C GLU A 79 24.32 -13.24 -11.03
N ILE A 80 23.54 -12.39 -11.70
CA ILE A 80 23.78 -10.95 -11.80
C ILE A 80 23.73 -10.27 -10.43
N ILE A 81 22.73 -10.58 -9.60
CA ILE A 81 22.63 -10.00 -8.25
C ILE A 81 23.86 -10.40 -7.40
N LYS A 82 24.29 -11.66 -7.48
CA LYS A 82 25.51 -12.14 -6.81
C LYS A 82 26.76 -11.43 -7.28
N GLU A 83 26.96 -11.30 -8.61
CA GLU A 83 28.13 -10.63 -9.20
C GLU A 83 28.21 -9.16 -8.80
N ASN A 84 27.09 -8.51 -8.49
CA ASN A 84 27.01 -7.14 -8.03
C ASN A 84 27.02 -7.00 -6.50
N GLY A 85 27.20 -8.11 -5.76
CA GLY A 85 27.35 -8.10 -4.30
C GLY A 85 26.07 -7.70 -3.54
N VAL A 86 24.90 -7.90 -4.13
CA VAL A 86 23.61 -7.63 -3.48
C VAL A 86 23.37 -8.67 -2.38
N GLU A 87 22.93 -8.25 -1.20
CA GLU A 87 22.71 -9.13 -0.06
C GLU A 87 21.23 -9.51 0.13
N ILE A 88 20.34 -8.60 -0.24
CA ILE A 88 18.88 -8.81 -0.29
C ILE A 88 18.30 -8.01 -1.45
N MET A 89 17.31 -8.56 -2.14
CA MET A 89 16.65 -7.90 -3.26
C MET A 89 15.14 -8.13 -3.20
N GLY A 90 14.38 -7.04 -3.46
CA GLY A 90 12.97 -7.10 -3.80
C GLY A 90 12.77 -7.14 -5.31
N PHE A 91 11.78 -7.91 -5.77
CA PHE A 91 11.47 -8.00 -7.18
C PHE A 91 9.96 -7.92 -7.44
N GLN A 92 9.60 -7.34 -8.57
CA GLN A 92 8.23 -7.08 -8.99
C GLN A 92 7.89 -7.87 -10.25
N GLU A 93 6.60 -7.98 -10.54
CA GLU A 93 6.04 -8.74 -11.67
C GLU A 93 6.40 -10.23 -11.64
N ILE A 94 6.30 -10.86 -10.50
CA ILE A 94 6.59 -12.28 -10.32
C ILE A 94 5.37 -13.14 -10.65
N ASP A 95 5.60 -14.19 -11.44
CA ASP A 95 4.65 -15.26 -11.69
C ASP A 95 5.02 -16.49 -10.85
N VAL A 96 4.01 -17.12 -10.27
CA VAL A 96 4.15 -18.39 -9.55
C VAL A 96 3.14 -19.40 -10.06
N ASN A 97 3.65 -20.44 -10.75
CA ASN A 97 2.90 -21.60 -11.22
C ASN A 97 1.63 -21.24 -12.02
N ASN A 98 1.68 -20.20 -12.87
CA ASN A 98 0.55 -19.79 -13.71
C ASN A 98 0.73 -20.24 -15.16
N THR A 99 -0.28 -20.05 -16.02
CA THR A 99 -0.22 -20.50 -17.42
C THR A 99 0.66 -19.65 -18.32
N ARG A 100 1.09 -18.46 -17.87
CA ARG A 100 2.09 -17.63 -18.56
C ARG A 100 3.49 -18.15 -18.29
N ASN A 101 3.77 -18.51 -17.04
CA ASN A 101 5.02 -19.10 -16.58
C ASN A 101 4.69 -20.28 -15.65
N ASP A 102 4.86 -21.51 -16.15
CA ASP A 102 4.44 -22.77 -15.50
C ASP A 102 5.46 -23.27 -14.44
N TYR A 103 6.20 -22.36 -13.83
CA TYR A 103 7.18 -22.61 -12.78
C TYR A 103 7.10 -21.54 -11.71
N ASP A 104 7.73 -21.79 -10.57
CA ASP A 104 7.82 -20.86 -9.46
C ASP A 104 9.06 -19.99 -9.63
N MET A 105 8.87 -18.74 -10.08
CA MET A 105 9.96 -17.78 -10.28
C MET A 105 10.71 -17.48 -8.97
N VAL A 106 10.01 -17.47 -7.83
CA VAL A 106 10.61 -17.19 -6.53
C VAL A 106 11.56 -18.31 -6.13
N GLN A 107 11.12 -19.56 -6.29
CA GLN A 107 11.96 -20.72 -6.00
C GLN A 107 13.17 -20.84 -6.93
N ASP A 108 13.10 -20.33 -8.14
CA ASP A 108 14.24 -20.31 -9.07
C ASP A 108 15.34 -19.31 -8.67
N PHE A 109 15.08 -18.37 -7.73
CA PHE A 109 16.12 -17.55 -7.09
C PHE A 109 16.91 -18.32 -6.02
N VAL A 110 16.35 -19.42 -5.48
CA VAL A 110 16.99 -20.17 -4.38
C VAL A 110 18.27 -20.84 -4.86
N ASN A 111 19.37 -20.56 -4.17
CA ASN A 111 20.66 -21.20 -4.37
C ASN A 111 21.51 -21.11 -3.08
N ASP A 112 22.76 -21.59 -3.12
CA ASP A 112 23.63 -21.60 -1.94
C ASP A 112 23.96 -20.19 -1.40
N ASP A 113 23.88 -19.14 -2.23
CA ASP A 113 24.16 -17.75 -1.83
C ASP A 113 22.87 -17.03 -1.36
N TYR A 114 21.72 -17.41 -1.91
CA TYR A 114 20.40 -16.85 -1.58
C TYR A 114 19.43 -17.98 -1.21
N PRO A 115 19.59 -18.56 -0.01
CA PRO A 115 18.76 -19.69 0.41
C PRO A 115 17.34 -19.30 0.86
N TYR A 116 17.09 -18.00 1.11
CA TYR A 116 15.85 -17.53 1.66
C TYR A 116 15.08 -16.68 0.66
N VAL A 117 13.84 -17.04 0.43
CA VAL A 117 12.91 -16.35 -0.48
C VAL A 117 11.53 -16.25 0.13
N HIS A 118 10.77 -15.24 -0.29
CA HIS A 118 9.35 -15.14 0.01
C HIS A 118 8.61 -14.58 -1.20
N PHE A 119 7.33 -14.94 -1.34
CA PHE A 119 6.41 -14.46 -2.37
C PHE A 119 5.16 -13.88 -1.74
N ALA A 120 4.91 -12.60 -1.95
CA ALA A 120 3.67 -11.94 -1.60
C ALA A 120 2.74 -11.91 -2.82
N LYS A 121 1.67 -12.71 -2.75
CA LYS A 121 0.67 -12.77 -3.82
C LYS A 121 -0.17 -11.51 -3.80
N GLY A 122 -0.11 -10.70 -4.86
CA GLY A 122 -0.98 -9.54 -5.05
C GLY A 122 -2.35 -9.93 -5.59
N ARG A 123 -2.39 -10.97 -6.44
CA ARG A 123 -3.63 -11.49 -7.03
C ARG A 123 -3.46 -12.90 -7.57
N ASP A 124 -4.57 -13.57 -7.76
CA ASP A 124 -4.64 -14.73 -8.63
C ASP A 124 -4.52 -14.32 -10.09
N PHE A 125 -3.71 -15.02 -10.85
CA PHE A 125 -3.49 -14.75 -12.26
C PHE A 125 -3.23 -16.01 -13.06
N ALA A 126 -4.01 -16.23 -14.11
CA ALA A 126 -3.79 -17.29 -15.11
C ALA A 126 -3.51 -18.69 -14.50
N ASN A 127 -4.32 -19.11 -13.52
CA ASN A 127 -4.22 -20.36 -12.76
C ASN A 127 -2.99 -20.48 -11.86
N GLY A 128 -2.48 -19.38 -11.35
CA GLY A 128 -1.41 -19.31 -10.36
C GLY A 128 -1.38 -17.96 -9.70
N GLY A 129 -0.24 -17.57 -9.13
CA GLY A 129 -0.05 -16.29 -8.47
C GLY A 129 0.66 -15.27 -9.36
N PHE A 130 0.40 -13.98 -9.07
CA PHE A 130 1.15 -12.83 -9.56
C PHE A 130 1.35 -11.85 -8.41
N GLY A 131 2.57 -11.35 -8.23
CA GLY A 131 2.86 -10.46 -7.10
C GLY A 131 4.28 -9.92 -7.09
N VAL A 132 4.78 -9.74 -5.89
CA VAL A 132 6.15 -9.30 -5.59
C VAL A 132 6.87 -10.36 -4.76
N GLY A 133 8.17 -10.22 -4.56
CA GLY A 133 8.91 -11.19 -3.77
C GLY A 133 10.26 -10.69 -3.30
N VAL A 134 10.89 -11.48 -2.44
CA VAL A 134 12.20 -11.23 -1.84
C VAL A 134 13.12 -12.42 -2.06
N THR A 135 14.40 -12.14 -2.34
CA THR A 135 15.50 -13.11 -2.20
C THR A 135 16.57 -12.54 -1.27
N SER A 136 17.11 -13.37 -0.38
CA SER A 136 17.98 -12.92 0.71
C SER A 136 19.09 -13.92 1.04
N GLN A 137 20.26 -13.38 1.43
CA GLN A 137 21.33 -14.15 2.09
C GLN A 137 21.01 -14.41 3.57
N TYR A 138 20.09 -13.63 4.15
CA TYR A 138 19.70 -13.68 5.56
C TYR A 138 18.39 -14.44 5.74
N GLU A 139 18.29 -15.18 6.84
CA GLU A 139 17.05 -15.85 7.23
C GLU A 139 15.96 -14.83 7.50
N LEU A 140 14.80 -15.03 6.88
CA LEU A 140 13.63 -14.17 7.06
C LEU A 140 12.89 -14.64 8.32
N LYS A 141 13.00 -13.89 9.41
CA LYS A 141 12.40 -14.23 10.72
C LYS A 141 10.90 -14.01 10.75
N GLU A 142 10.45 -12.94 10.07
CA GLU A 142 9.05 -12.58 9.92
C GLU A 142 8.79 -12.24 8.46
N VAL A 143 7.62 -12.60 7.99
CA VAL A 143 7.12 -12.19 6.68
C VAL A 143 5.67 -11.77 6.81
N SER A 144 5.26 -10.70 6.12
CA SER A 144 3.86 -10.33 6.00
C SER A 144 3.57 -9.65 4.68
N SER A 145 2.36 -9.81 4.19
CA SER A 145 1.86 -9.13 3.00
C SER A 145 0.44 -8.67 3.24
N ILE A 146 0.15 -7.41 2.94
CA ILE A 146 -1.16 -6.80 3.14
C ILE A 146 -1.54 -6.05 1.86
N PRO A 147 -2.78 -6.20 1.35
CA PRO A 147 -3.27 -5.42 0.23
C PRO A 147 -3.19 -3.92 0.53
N ILE A 148 -2.83 -3.12 -0.48
CA ILE A 148 -2.89 -1.66 -0.43
C ILE A 148 -4.04 -1.14 -1.28
N GLU A 149 -4.41 0.13 -1.07
CA GLU A 149 -5.51 0.79 -1.80
C GLU A 149 -5.39 0.57 -3.31
N SER A 150 -6.42 0.03 -3.92
CA SER A 150 -6.41 -0.33 -5.34
C SER A 150 -7.69 0.06 -6.07
N THR A 151 -8.57 0.87 -5.43
CA THR A 151 -9.80 1.38 -6.08
C THR A 151 -9.46 2.15 -7.36
N GLY A 152 -9.95 1.66 -8.49
CA GLY A 152 -9.63 2.22 -9.81
C GLY A 152 -8.38 1.63 -10.48
N SER A 153 -7.61 0.78 -9.81
CA SER A 153 -6.54 0.00 -10.43
C SER A 153 -7.10 -1.21 -11.16
N LYS A 154 -6.38 -1.69 -12.17
CA LYS A 154 -6.70 -2.94 -12.88
C LYS A 154 -6.37 -4.19 -12.08
N ALA A 155 -5.60 -4.05 -11.02
CA ALA A 155 -5.11 -5.17 -10.21
C ALA A 155 -4.90 -4.76 -8.76
N THR A 156 -5.22 -5.65 -7.84
CA THR A 156 -4.86 -5.52 -6.44
C THR A 156 -3.34 -5.44 -6.29
N LYS A 157 -2.89 -4.53 -5.47
CA LYS A 157 -1.49 -4.33 -5.11
C LYS A 157 -1.26 -4.76 -3.66
N VAL A 158 -0.04 -5.16 -3.34
CA VAL A 158 0.33 -5.68 -2.04
C VAL A 158 1.61 -5.00 -1.54
N LEU A 159 1.68 -4.76 -0.25
CA LEU A 159 2.92 -4.38 0.45
C LEU A 159 3.44 -5.61 1.19
N GLU A 160 4.57 -6.13 0.76
CA GLU A 160 5.30 -7.20 1.43
C GLU A 160 6.27 -6.59 2.45
N ARG A 161 6.33 -7.17 3.64
CA ARG A 161 7.28 -6.87 4.70
C ARG A 161 8.01 -8.13 5.10
N THR A 162 9.33 -8.10 5.15
CA THR A 162 10.15 -9.17 5.71
C THR A 162 11.08 -8.61 6.77
N VAL A 163 11.34 -9.36 7.83
CA VAL A 163 12.31 -8.99 8.87
C VAL A 163 13.44 -10.00 8.89
N PHE A 164 14.66 -9.51 8.90
CA PHE A 164 15.86 -10.32 9.05
C PHE A 164 16.85 -9.65 10.03
N GLU A 165 17.85 -10.38 10.46
CA GLU A 165 18.90 -9.88 11.34
C GLU A 165 20.24 -9.82 10.63
N LYS A 166 20.96 -8.71 10.79
CA LYS A 166 22.36 -8.54 10.42
C LYS A 166 23.12 -7.87 11.54
N ASP A 167 24.22 -8.50 11.99
CA ASP A 167 25.10 -7.98 13.05
C ASP A 167 24.36 -7.59 14.34
N GLY A 168 23.29 -8.33 14.69
CA GLY A 168 22.48 -8.12 15.88
C GLY A 168 21.44 -7.00 15.76
N ARG A 169 21.21 -6.45 14.57
CA ARG A 169 20.17 -5.47 14.27
C ARG A 169 19.06 -6.11 13.45
N GLU A 170 17.82 -5.91 13.86
CA GLU A 170 16.65 -6.30 13.07
C GLU A 170 16.31 -5.22 12.05
N ILE A 171 16.06 -5.65 10.83
CA ILE A 171 15.81 -4.79 9.67
C ILE A 171 14.52 -5.25 9.00
N ALA A 172 13.56 -4.33 8.87
CA ALA A 172 12.37 -4.54 8.06
C ALA A 172 12.67 -4.13 6.61
N PHE A 173 12.40 -5.04 5.69
CA PHE A 173 12.58 -4.84 4.26
C PHE A 173 11.22 -4.96 3.57
N TYR A 174 10.80 -3.90 2.91
CA TYR A 174 9.51 -3.78 2.25
C TYR A 174 9.64 -3.86 0.75
N VAL A 175 8.75 -4.60 0.11
CA VAL A 175 8.65 -4.69 -1.35
C VAL A 175 7.22 -4.40 -1.78
N THR A 176 7.06 -3.60 -2.83
CA THR A 176 5.77 -3.35 -3.44
C THR A 176 5.90 -3.06 -4.93
N HIS A 177 4.76 -2.89 -5.61
CA HIS A 177 4.64 -2.46 -7.00
C HIS A 177 3.37 -1.62 -7.13
N THR A 178 3.50 -0.29 -7.14
CA THR A 178 2.34 0.61 -7.12
C THR A 178 1.65 0.71 -8.48
N SER A 179 0.51 1.38 -8.54
CA SER A 179 -0.31 1.47 -9.75
C SER A 179 0.28 2.45 -10.76
N TRP A 180 0.35 2.04 -12.02
CA TRP A 180 0.82 2.89 -13.12
C TRP A 180 -0.33 3.70 -13.77
N GLU A 181 -1.58 3.28 -13.60
CA GLU A 181 -2.72 3.76 -14.37
C GLU A 181 -3.19 5.15 -13.97
N ASN A 182 -3.00 5.51 -12.70
CA ASN A 182 -3.58 6.73 -12.13
C ASN A 182 -2.65 7.34 -11.08
N THR A 183 -2.24 8.58 -11.32
CA THR A 183 -1.34 9.34 -10.46
C THR A 183 -1.95 9.62 -9.09
N ASP A 184 -3.25 9.97 -9.02
CA ASP A 184 -3.91 10.26 -7.74
C ASP A 184 -4.03 9.01 -6.87
N LEU A 185 -4.35 7.84 -7.49
CA LEU A 185 -4.30 6.57 -6.79
C LEU A 185 -2.90 6.27 -6.27
N ARG A 186 -1.87 6.48 -7.09
CA ARG A 186 -0.47 6.21 -6.70
C ARG A 186 0.00 7.08 -5.54
N ARG A 187 -0.39 8.37 -5.50
CA ARG A 187 -0.12 9.25 -4.34
C ARG A 187 -0.78 8.73 -3.07
N ARG A 188 -2.05 8.29 -3.15
CA ARG A 188 -2.72 7.66 -2.00
C ARG A 188 -2.02 6.37 -1.55
N GLN A 189 -1.54 5.55 -2.51
CA GLN A 189 -0.73 4.37 -2.17
C GLN A 189 0.57 4.75 -1.47
N PHE A 190 1.26 5.81 -1.90
CA PHE A 190 2.47 6.31 -1.22
C PHE A 190 2.15 6.74 0.21
N ALA A 191 1.11 7.55 0.40
CA ALA A 191 0.68 8.00 1.73
C ALA A 191 0.34 6.80 2.64
N GLU A 192 -0.39 5.82 2.13
CA GLU A 192 -0.74 4.60 2.86
C GLU A 192 0.49 3.77 3.23
N ILE A 193 1.45 3.59 2.30
CA ILE A 193 2.69 2.87 2.55
C ILE A 193 3.50 3.58 3.64
N ILE A 194 3.62 4.90 3.58
CA ILE A 194 4.30 5.71 4.61
C ILE A 194 3.66 5.47 5.98
N GLU A 195 2.33 5.53 6.09
CA GLU A 195 1.63 5.31 7.37
C GLU A 195 1.85 3.87 7.89
N ARG A 196 1.80 2.86 7.03
CA ARG A 196 2.04 1.46 7.42
C ARG A 196 3.48 1.24 7.89
N VAL A 197 4.45 1.82 7.20
CA VAL A 197 5.87 1.76 7.60
C VAL A 197 6.11 2.48 8.93
N LYS A 198 5.38 3.57 9.22
CA LYS A 198 5.41 4.24 10.53
C LYS A 198 4.86 3.36 11.66
N MET A 199 3.84 2.54 11.39
CA MET A 199 3.26 1.61 12.39
C MET A 199 4.20 0.46 12.76
N ASP A 200 5.18 0.11 11.93
CA ASP A 200 6.13 -0.97 12.20
C ASP A 200 7.07 -0.62 13.36
N PRO A 201 7.16 -1.47 14.40
CA PRO A 201 8.04 -1.24 15.53
C PRO A 201 9.54 -1.45 15.23
N THR A 202 9.89 -2.07 14.09
CA THR A 202 11.29 -2.32 13.72
C THR A 202 12.02 -0.99 13.51
N GLU A 203 13.24 -0.88 14.08
CA GLU A 203 13.99 0.37 14.07
C GLU A 203 14.50 0.77 12.67
N TYR A 204 15.06 -0.20 11.94
CA TYR A 204 15.66 0.03 10.61
C TYR A 204 14.72 -0.46 9.52
N LYS A 205 14.37 0.43 8.59
CA LYS A 205 13.40 0.10 7.53
C LYS A 205 13.91 0.50 6.16
N ILE A 206 13.76 -0.41 5.21
CA ILE A 206 14.16 -0.26 3.82
C ILE A 206 12.94 -0.58 2.95
N MET A 207 12.57 0.31 2.05
CA MET A 207 11.50 0.09 1.07
C MET A 207 12.09 0.03 -0.33
N VAL A 208 11.73 -0.97 -1.10
CA VAL A 208 12.15 -1.11 -2.50
C VAL A 208 10.94 -1.41 -3.38
N ALA A 209 10.86 -0.79 -4.54
CA ALA A 209 9.74 -0.99 -5.44
C ALA A 209 10.02 -0.51 -6.86
N ASP A 210 9.24 -1.03 -7.81
CA ASP A 210 8.77 -0.29 -8.95
C ASP A 210 7.61 0.60 -8.48
N TRP A 211 7.90 1.88 -8.30
CA TRP A 211 6.94 2.87 -7.79
C TRP A 211 6.02 3.41 -8.88
N ASN A 212 6.29 3.11 -10.16
CA ASN A 212 5.57 3.66 -11.31
C ASN A 212 5.45 5.20 -11.31
N ALA A 213 6.30 5.86 -10.53
CA ALA A 213 6.46 7.32 -10.45
C ALA A 213 7.78 7.70 -11.10
N ASP A 214 7.85 8.83 -11.75
CA ASP A 214 9.07 9.35 -12.35
C ASP A 214 9.41 10.77 -11.85
N GLN A 215 10.59 11.24 -12.21
CA GLN A 215 11.08 12.56 -11.83
C GLN A 215 10.24 13.72 -12.35
N SER A 216 9.37 13.52 -13.34
CA SER A 216 8.56 14.59 -13.92
C SER A 216 7.32 14.91 -13.08
N LEU A 217 6.89 13.98 -12.25
CA LEU A 217 5.70 14.09 -11.41
C LEU A 217 6.02 14.47 -9.96
N TYR A 218 7.29 14.41 -9.58
CA TYR A 218 7.79 14.76 -8.24
C TYR A 218 7.08 14.03 -7.06
N GLU A 219 6.45 12.88 -7.33
CA GLU A 219 5.73 12.13 -6.29
C GLU A 219 6.67 11.64 -5.17
N TYR A 220 7.96 11.44 -5.50
CA TYR A 220 8.97 11.02 -4.52
C TYR A 220 9.22 12.04 -3.40
N THR A 221 8.88 13.32 -3.59
CA THR A 221 9.05 14.33 -2.54
C THR A 221 8.25 14.00 -1.28
N MET A 222 7.16 13.25 -1.40
CA MET A 222 6.41 12.74 -0.25
C MET A 222 7.28 11.91 0.72
N PHE A 223 8.30 11.21 0.23
CA PHE A 223 9.24 10.46 1.08
C PHE A 223 10.36 11.32 1.68
N GLU A 224 10.52 12.58 1.29
CA GLU A 224 11.49 13.48 1.93
C GLU A 224 11.11 13.73 3.40
N ASP A 225 9.81 13.60 3.74
CA ASP A 225 9.33 13.57 5.12
C ASP A 225 9.76 12.27 5.83
N GLY A 226 10.91 12.33 6.49
CA GLY A 226 11.40 11.26 7.36
C GLY A 226 12.18 10.14 6.70
N PHE A 227 12.43 10.18 5.38
CA PHE A 227 13.16 9.14 4.65
C PHE A 227 14.31 9.69 3.80
N HIS A 228 15.24 8.81 3.42
CA HIS A 228 16.23 9.04 2.37
C HIS A 228 15.77 8.33 1.09
N ILE A 229 16.05 8.92 -0.08
CA ILE A 229 15.64 8.45 -1.40
C ILE A 229 16.89 8.21 -2.24
N ALA A 230 17.08 6.99 -2.75
CA ALA A 230 18.28 6.62 -3.51
C ALA A 230 18.27 7.23 -4.92
N ASN A 231 17.15 7.15 -5.61
CA ASN A 231 16.97 7.63 -6.98
C ASN A 231 16.06 8.87 -6.95
N GLY A 232 16.64 10.05 -6.70
CA GLY A 232 15.85 11.22 -6.36
C GLY A 232 16.48 12.56 -6.64
N LYS A 233 15.76 13.63 -6.33
CA LYS A 233 16.03 15.04 -6.57
C LYS A 233 17.43 15.49 -6.14
N ASP A 234 17.86 15.11 -4.94
CA ASP A 234 19.16 15.47 -4.35
C ASP A 234 20.28 14.48 -4.71
N GLY A 235 19.95 13.41 -5.40
CA GLY A 235 20.85 12.36 -5.85
C GLY A 235 21.03 12.37 -7.36
N LYS A 236 21.17 11.15 -7.90
CA LYS A 236 21.15 10.91 -9.34
C LYS A 236 19.75 10.51 -9.76
N TRP A 237 19.28 11.04 -10.88
CA TRP A 237 18.14 10.49 -11.59
C TRP A 237 18.66 9.41 -12.54
N LEU A 238 18.54 8.14 -12.14
CA LEU A 238 18.96 6.99 -12.92
C LEU A 238 17.76 6.42 -13.65
N ASP A 239 17.89 6.28 -14.96
CA ASP A 239 16.90 5.60 -15.79
C ASP A 239 16.91 4.11 -15.45
N THR A 240 15.75 3.60 -15.09
CA THR A 240 15.59 2.18 -14.73
C THR A 240 14.62 1.45 -15.65
N PHE A 241 13.86 2.18 -16.49
CA PHE A 241 12.90 1.58 -17.42
C PHE A 241 13.39 1.69 -18.88
N ASN A 242 13.71 0.57 -19.49
CA ASN A 242 14.20 0.46 -20.85
C ASN A 242 13.11 0.18 -21.89
N GLY A 243 11.85 0.44 -21.54
CA GLY A 243 10.71 0.23 -22.43
C GLY A 243 10.86 0.99 -23.74
N THR A 244 10.24 0.48 -24.79
CA THR A 244 10.43 0.89 -26.19
C THR A 244 9.84 2.25 -26.59
N ASP A 245 9.41 3.08 -25.65
CA ASP A 245 8.87 4.40 -25.96
C ASP A 245 9.97 5.45 -26.00
N ASP A 246 10.49 5.72 -27.22
CA ASP A 246 11.51 6.76 -27.47
C ASP A 246 11.08 8.17 -27.03
N SER A 247 9.83 8.39 -26.64
CA SER A 247 9.34 9.67 -26.11
C SER A 247 9.68 9.87 -24.64
N MET A 248 9.90 8.78 -23.89
CA MET A 248 10.28 8.75 -22.49
C MET A 248 11.79 8.53 -22.39
N LYS A 249 12.54 9.56 -22.02
CA LYS A 249 14.00 9.55 -22.11
C LYS A 249 14.72 9.17 -20.82
N VAL A 250 14.09 9.38 -19.68
CA VAL A 250 14.61 9.01 -18.35
C VAL A 250 13.40 8.68 -17.48
N LEU A 251 13.27 7.45 -17.11
CA LEU A 251 12.20 6.99 -16.23
C LEU A 251 12.81 6.36 -14.99
N THR A 252 12.71 7.07 -13.88
CA THR A 252 13.25 6.67 -12.57
C THR A 252 12.19 5.96 -11.76
N VAL A 253 11.50 5.00 -12.38
CA VAL A 253 10.32 4.35 -11.79
C VAL A 253 10.64 3.41 -10.64
N ASP A 254 11.87 2.90 -10.57
CA ASP A 254 12.34 2.07 -9.47
C ASP A 254 13.09 2.91 -8.44
N ASN A 255 12.89 2.64 -7.17
CA ASN A 255 13.56 3.37 -6.09
C ASN A 255 13.79 2.51 -4.85
N ILE A 256 14.81 2.92 -4.06
CA ILE A 256 15.15 2.39 -2.75
C ILE A 256 15.05 3.55 -1.76
N ILE A 257 14.24 3.37 -0.73
CA ILE A 257 13.90 4.41 0.25
C ILE A 257 14.19 3.86 1.64
N THR A 258 14.82 4.64 2.52
CA THR A 258 15.24 4.19 3.84
C THR A 258 14.85 5.18 4.92
N THR A 259 14.64 4.71 6.15
CA THR A 259 14.51 5.59 7.32
C THR A 259 15.80 6.36 7.57
N LYS A 260 15.73 7.52 8.26
CA LYS A 260 16.86 8.44 8.47
C LYS A 260 18.03 7.87 9.31
N ASN A 261 17.86 6.71 9.92
CA ASN A 261 18.93 5.94 10.57
C ASN A 261 19.68 4.99 9.62
N ILE A 262 19.36 5.01 8.32
CA ILE A 262 20.07 4.28 7.26
C ILE A 262 20.48 5.28 6.18
N ARG A 263 21.78 5.55 6.08
CA ARG A 263 22.33 6.45 5.04
C ARG A 263 22.56 5.70 3.75
N ILE A 264 22.17 6.30 2.62
CA ILE A 264 22.49 5.81 1.29
C ILE A 264 23.84 6.40 0.88
N THR A 265 24.86 5.54 0.69
CA THR A 265 26.23 5.99 0.42
C THR A 265 26.60 5.95 -1.07
N ASP A 266 26.01 5.04 -1.83
CA ASP A 266 26.12 4.99 -3.31
C ASP A 266 24.87 4.35 -3.91
N VAL A 267 24.61 4.62 -5.18
CA VAL A 267 23.50 4.10 -5.96
C VAL A 267 23.88 3.90 -7.41
N GLY A 268 23.38 2.85 -8.04
CA GLY A 268 23.65 2.57 -9.45
C GLY A 268 22.67 1.55 -10.05
N THR A 269 22.77 1.40 -11.35
CA THR A 269 21.96 0.44 -12.13
C THR A 269 22.81 -0.63 -12.77
N VAL A 270 22.19 -1.76 -13.04
CA VAL A 270 22.77 -2.84 -13.86
C VAL A 270 21.80 -3.17 -14.98
N HIS A 271 22.25 -2.91 -16.22
CA HIS A 271 21.45 -3.20 -17.41
C HIS A 271 21.37 -4.68 -17.73
N SER A 272 20.19 -5.12 -18.15
CA SER A 272 19.96 -6.48 -18.64
C SER A 272 18.88 -6.51 -19.72
N ASP A 273 19.14 -7.24 -20.81
CA ASP A 273 18.15 -7.48 -21.88
C ASP A 273 17.05 -8.50 -21.47
N MET A 274 17.05 -9.01 -20.23
CA MET A 274 16.09 -10.02 -19.75
C MET A 274 14.78 -9.41 -19.24
N ALA A 275 14.77 -8.13 -18.92
CA ALA A 275 13.61 -7.39 -18.49
C ALA A 275 13.61 -6.00 -19.12
N ASP A 276 12.47 -5.33 -19.13
CA ASP A 276 12.35 -3.94 -19.56
C ASP A 276 12.75 -2.93 -18.46
N HIS A 277 13.13 -3.41 -17.28
CA HIS A 277 13.74 -2.64 -16.20
C HIS A 277 15.19 -3.04 -15.96
N ASP A 278 16.03 -2.08 -15.59
CA ASP A 278 17.37 -2.28 -15.05
C ASP A 278 17.28 -2.53 -13.53
N MET A 279 18.14 -3.41 -13.02
CA MET A 279 18.28 -3.57 -11.58
C MET A 279 18.84 -2.27 -10.96
N LEU A 280 18.12 -1.69 -10.00
CA LEU A 280 18.62 -0.58 -9.17
C LEU A 280 19.20 -1.14 -7.87
N TRP A 281 20.42 -0.71 -7.49
CA TRP A 281 21.06 -1.08 -6.23
C TRP A 281 21.48 0.16 -5.44
N ALA A 282 21.56 0.01 -4.12
CA ALA A 282 22.11 1.01 -3.21
C ALA A 282 23.02 0.39 -2.17
N ASP A 283 24.12 1.10 -1.85
CA ASP A 283 24.97 0.84 -0.69
C ASP A 283 24.46 1.63 0.50
N LEU A 284 24.23 0.95 1.60
CA LEU A 284 23.64 1.46 2.83
C LEU A 284 24.62 1.40 3.97
N GLU A 285 24.59 2.43 4.84
CA GLU A 285 25.31 2.49 6.11
C GLU A 285 24.30 2.68 7.25
N PHE A 286 24.34 1.80 8.25
CA PHE A 286 23.40 1.80 9.37
C PHE A 286 23.96 2.63 10.52
N LEU A 287 23.20 3.61 10.95
CA LEU A 287 23.60 4.60 11.95
C LEU A 287 22.98 4.28 13.31
N ASP A 288 23.70 4.58 14.38
CA ASP A 288 23.17 4.50 15.76
C ASP A 288 22.21 5.65 16.10
N GLN A 289 22.21 6.70 15.27
CA GLN A 289 21.33 7.86 15.40
C GLN A 289 20.88 8.32 14.02
N ALA A 290 19.61 8.65 13.88
CA ALA A 290 19.05 9.13 12.62
C ALA A 290 19.63 10.48 12.19
N GLU A 291 19.77 10.69 10.88
CA GLU A 291 20.18 11.95 10.25
C GLU A 291 18.97 12.83 9.94
N GLY A 292 18.20 13.21 10.93
CA GLY A 292 17.01 14.06 10.80
C GLY A 292 15.83 13.52 11.60
N GLU A 293 14.70 14.19 11.46
CA GLU A 293 13.46 13.82 12.12
C GLU A 293 12.79 12.61 11.42
N PRO A 294 12.06 11.78 12.16
CA PRO A 294 11.21 10.75 11.55
C PRO A 294 10.08 11.39 10.76
N ALA A 295 9.41 10.60 9.93
CA ALA A 295 8.23 11.04 9.19
C ALA A 295 7.18 11.67 10.11
N SER A 296 6.65 12.80 9.69
CA SER A 296 5.66 13.56 10.45
C SER A 296 4.29 12.89 10.46
N ASP A 297 3.38 13.39 11.28
CA ASP A 297 1.97 12.97 11.28
C ASP A 297 1.09 13.86 10.38
N ASN A 298 1.68 14.35 9.26
CA ASN A 298 0.94 15.12 8.27
C ASN A 298 -0.06 14.25 7.51
N ARG A 299 -1.34 14.42 7.79
CA ARG A 299 -2.46 13.66 7.17
C ARG A 299 -2.86 14.18 5.80
N ALA A 300 -2.36 15.36 5.40
CA ALA A 300 -2.64 15.93 4.08
C ALA A 300 -1.79 15.32 2.96
N LEU A 301 -0.67 14.68 3.31
CA LEU A 301 0.32 14.19 2.36
C LEU A 301 -0.31 13.26 1.31
N GLY A 302 -0.18 13.62 0.02
CA GLY A 302 -0.67 12.84 -1.11
C GLY A 302 -2.20 12.68 -1.22
N GLN A 303 -2.96 13.40 -0.41
CA GLN A 303 -4.42 13.34 -0.41
C GLN A 303 -5.02 14.15 -1.56
N GLU A 304 -6.30 13.89 -1.88
CA GLU A 304 -6.98 14.54 -3.01
C GLU A 304 -7.21 16.02 -2.76
N VAL A 305 -6.83 16.85 -3.75
CA VAL A 305 -7.02 18.30 -3.71
C VAL A 305 -7.78 18.75 -4.94
N THR A 306 -8.85 19.54 -4.72
CA THR A 306 -9.56 20.24 -5.79
C THR A 306 -9.43 21.76 -5.60
N ALA A 307 -9.28 22.50 -6.70
CA ALA A 307 -9.18 23.95 -6.68
C ALA A 307 -10.14 24.59 -7.68
N SER A 308 -10.69 25.75 -7.34
CA SER A 308 -11.62 26.51 -8.19
C SER A 308 -10.97 26.96 -9.50
N SER A 309 -9.67 27.22 -9.49
CA SER A 309 -8.87 27.49 -10.68
C SER A 309 -7.41 27.11 -10.45
N THR A 310 -6.69 26.81 -11.54
CA THR A 310 -5.26 26.47 -11.46
C THR A 310 -4.53 27.10 -12.64
N LYS A 311 -3.41 27.74 -12.38
CA LYS A 311 -2.54 28.32 -13.39
C LYS A 311 -1.84 27.20 -14.17
N GLU A 312 -1.66 27.40 -15.49
CA GLU A 312 -0.91 26.48 -16.33
C GLU A 312 0.51 26.22 -15.76
N GLY A 313 0.89 24.95 -15.63
CA GLY A 313 2.16 24.52 -15.06
C GLY A 313 2.19 24.45 -13.52
N SER A 314 1.06 24.67 -12.87
CA SER A 314 0.84 24.41 -11.46
C SER A 314 -0.24 23.34 -11.32
N ASP A 315 -0.12 22.48 -10.32
CA ASP A 315 -1.10 21.42 -10.05
C ASP A 315 -1.58 21.54 -8.60
N PRO A 316 -2.87 21.28 -8.28
CA PRO A 316 -3.36 21.36 -6.89
C PRO A 316 -2.57 20.50 -5.91
N TYR A 317 -2.09 19.32 -6.28
CA TYR A 317 -1.32 18.46 -5.39
C TYR A 317 0.01 19.08 -4.92
N MET A 318 0.54 20.09 -5.62
CA MET A 318 1.77 20.81 -5.21
C MET A 318 1.61 21.55 -3.88
N LEU A 319 0.44 21.53 -3.28
CA LEU A 319 0.23 22.09 -1.94
C LEU A 319 0.25 21.02 -0.82
N ASN A 320 0.46 19.74 -1.17
CA ASN A 320 0.54 18.64 -0.20
C ASN A 320 1.51 17.51 -0.65
N ASP A 321 2.56 17.92 -1.37
CA ASP A 321 3.61 17.03 -1.91
C ASP A 321 4.89 17.02 -1.06
N TYR A 322 4.90 17.75 0.08
CA TYR A 322 6.05 17.95 0.97
C TYR A 322 7.23 18.69 0.32
N ASP A 323 7.04 19.43 -0.77
CA ASP A 323 8.09 20.19 -1.44
C ASP A 323 7.84 21.71 -1.34
N MET A 324 8.51 22.37 -0.41
CA MET A 324 8.40 23.81 -0.19
C MET A 324 8.90 24.66 -1.39
N ASP A 325 9.53 24.06 -2.38
CA ASP A 325 9.97 24.73 -3.61
C ASP A 325 8.87 24.74 -4.71
N THR A 326 7.86 23.88 -4.58
CA THR A 326 6.67 23.87 -5.44
C THR A 326 5.55 24.74 -4.85
N CYS A 327 4.53 25.04 -5.61
CA CYS A 327 3.32 25.67 -5.10
C CYS A 327 2.12 25.49 -6.04
N TRP A 328 0.95 25.26 -5.49
CA TRP A 328 -0.27 25.55 -6.22
C TRP A 328 -0.43 27.06 -6.41
N THR A 329 -0.81 27.48 -7.62
CA THR A 329 -1.06 28.87 -7.96
C THR A 329 -2.43 28.99 -8.62
N ALA A 330 -3.28 29.86 -8.10
CA ALA A 330 -4.57 30.21 -8.71
C ALA A 330 -4.38 30.79 -10.12
N ALA A 331 -5.31 30.55 -11.05
CA ALA A 331 -5.21 31.10 -12.41
C ALA A 331 -5.24 32.62 -12.45
N GLU A 332 -5.99 33.25 -11.53
CA GLU A 332 -6.16 34.70 -11.42
C GLU A 332 -6.37 35.14 -9.97
N GLY A 333 -6.25 36.43 -9.71
CA GLY A 333 -6.62 37.03 -8.43
C GLY A 333 -8.14 37.07 -8.26
N GLY A 334 -8.59 37.37 -7.05
CA GLY A 334 -10.00 37.36 -6.64
C GLY A 334 -10.31 36.24 -5.67
N GLU A 335 -11.59 35.91 -5.60
CA GLU A 335 -12.08 34.81 -4.75
C GLU A 335 -11.71 33.46 -5.37
N GLN A 336 -11.04 32.62 -4.60
CA GLN A 336 -10.65 31.27 -4.96
C GLN A 336 -10.95 30.30 -3.82
N SER A 337 -11.18 29.04 -4.16
CA SER A 337 -11.41 27.98 -3.18
C SER A 337 -10.55 26.77 -3.48
N VAL A 338 -10.00 26.17 -2.42
CA VAL A 338 -9.28 24.90 -2.44
C VAL A 338 -9.94 23.97 -1.43
N VAL A 339 -10.15 22.72 -1.81
CA VAL A 339 -10.66 21.67 -0.93
C VAL A 339 -9.68 20.51 -0.91
N LEU A 340 -9.15 20.21 0.26
CA LEU A 340 -8.42 18.98 0.55
C LEU A 340 -9.40 17.94 1.11
N GLU A 341 -9.41 16.73 0.56
CA GLU A 341 -10.14 15.58 1.05
C GLU A 341 -9.18 14.56 1.63
N LEU A 342 -9.28 14.27 2.93
CA LEU A 342 -8.49 13.23 3.59
C LEU A 342 -9.08 11.84 3.29
N ASP A 343 -8.27 10.79 3.36
CA ASP A 343 -8.68 9.40 3.13
C ASP A 343 -9.79 8.91 4.08
N ARG A 344 -9.82 9.46 5.29
CA ARG A 344 -10.79 9.13 6.35
C ARG A 344 -11.07 10.30 7.27
N VAL A 345 -11.92 10.08 8.27
CA VAL A 345 -12.21 11.08 9.31
C VAL A 345 -11.15 11.02 10.40
N TYR A 346 -10.60 12.19 10.75
CA TYR A 346 -9.64 12.36 11.84
C TYR A 346 -10.24 13.22 12.97
N ASP A 347 -9.77 13.06 14.19
CA ASP A 347 -9.93 14.05 15.28
C ASP A 347 -8.84 15.12 15.05
N GLY A 348 -9.15 16.08 14.16
CA GLY A 348 -8.21 17.08 13.69
C GLY A 348 -7.85 18.06 14.79
N SER A 349 -6.55 18.30 14.96
CA SER A 349 -6.01 19.28 15.89
C SER A 349 -5.69 20.59 15.21
N GLN A 350 -4.95 20.56 14.11
CA GLN A 350 -4.38 21.75 13.47
C GLN A 350 -4.19 21.54 11.97
N ALA A 351 -4.37 22.61 11.19
CA ALA A 351 -3.83 22.71 9.85
C ALA A 351 -2.84 23.88 9.76
N GLU A 352 -1.77 23.71 8.99
CA GLU A 352 -0.74 24.70 8.73
C GLU A 352 -0.69 25.01 7.24
N ILE A 353 -0.77 26.31 6.90
CA ILE A 353 -0.81 26.78 5.52
C ILE A 353 0.42 27.63 5.25
N TYR A 354 1.32 27.13 4.42
CA TYR A 354 2.52 27.82 3.99
C TYR A 354 2.27 28.55 2.66
N TRP A 355 2.36 29.87 2.70
CA TRP A 355 2.07 30.70 1.54
C TRP A 355 3.28 30.87 0.63
N GLY A 356 3.02 30.93 -0.69
CA GLY A 356 4.00 31.44 -1.64
C GLY A 356 4.09 32.97 -1.64
N ASP A 357 4.70 33.53 -2.69
CA ASP A 357 4.85 34.98 -2.86
C ASP A 357 3.49 35.70 -3.01
N GLY A 358 2.46 34.95 -3.43
CA GLY A 358 1.07 35.41 -3.58
C GLY A 358 0.22 35.10 -2.35
N LYS A 359 0.57 35.63 -1.17
CA LYS A 359 -0.26 35.50 0.03
C LYS A 359 -1.62 36.20 -0.15
N PRO A 360 -2.76 35.59 0.28
CA PRO A 360 -4.09 36.22 0.16
C PRO A 360 -4.26 37.43 1.10
N GLU A 361 -5.18 38.33 0.75
CA GLU A 361 -5.62 39.45 1.60
C GLU A 361 -6.59 38.95 2.69
N SER A 362 -7.29 37.84 2.43
CA SER A 362 -8.15 37.15 3.41
C SER A 362 -8.15 35.65 3.13
N CYS A 363 -8.21 34.88 4.21
CA CYS A 363 -8.35 33.42 4.21
C CYS A 363 -9.39 33.02 5.25
N THR A 364 -10.36 32.21 4.83
CA THR A 364 -11.27 31.49 5.72
C THR A 364 -10.98 30.00 5.59
N VAL A 365 -10.84 29.32 6.73
CA VAL A 365 -10.67 27.88 6.78
C VAL A 365 -11.95 27.26 7.31
N GLU A 366 -12.51 26.32 6.58
CA GLU A 366 -13.71 25.61 6.99
C GLU A 366 -13.47 24.11 6.91
N VAL A 367 -14.08 23.36 7.82
CA VAL A 367 -13.91 21.91 7.92
C VAL A 367 -15.25 21.18 7.92
N SER A 368 -15.23 19.95 7.39
CA SER A 368 -16.42 19.12 7.24
C SER A 368 -16.06 17.63 7.39
N THR A 369 -17.04 16.81 7.78
CA THR A 369 -16.92 15.34 7.73
C THR A 369 -17.62 14.72 6.52
N ASP A 370 -18.52 15.48 5.85
CA ASP A 370 -19.39 15.00 4.77
C ASP A 370 -19.19 15.76 3.43
N GLY A 371 -18.29 16.76 3.39
CA GLY A 371 -18.04 17.61 2.22
C GLY A 371 -19.19 18.55 1.85
N SER A 372 -20.28 18.58 2.61
CA SER A 372 -21.46 19.39 2.34
C SER A 372 -21.78 20.40 3.45
N THR A 373 -21.60 20.03 4.69
CA THR A 373 -21.86 20.87 5.87
C THR A 373 -20.54 21.29 6.48
N TYR A 374 -20.21 22.56 6.32
CA TYR A 374 -18.94 23.11 6.79
C TYR A 374 -19.11 23.95 8.07
N ARG A 375 -18.08 23.93 8.94
CA ARG A 375 -17.91 24.82 10.07
C ARG A 375 -16.60 25.59 9.94
N GLU A 376 -16.60 26.85 10.31
CA GLU A 376 -15.42 27.71 10.29
C GLU A 376 -14.44 27.29 11.39
N ALA A 377 -13.15 27.21 11.06
CA ALA A 377 -12.03 26.99 11.97
C ALA A 377 -11.40 28.33 12.37
N ALA A 378 -10.94 28.42 13.62
CA ALA A 378 -10.25 29.61 14.10
C ALA A 378 -8.86 29.70 13.48
N VAL A 379 -8.54 30.84 12.86
CA VAL A 379 -7.29 31.07 12.15
C VAL A 379 -6.38 32.00 12.94
N THR A 380 -5.09 31.69 12.99
CA THR A 380 -4.04 32.47 13.63
C THR A 380 -2.85 32.62 12.68
N GLU A 381 -2.36 33.84 12.50
CA GLU A 381 -1.14 34.10 11.75
C GLU A 381 0.10 33.91 12.65
N THR A 382 1.06 33.14 12.19
CA THR A 382 2.37 33.00 12.81
C THR A 382 3.44 33.78 12.03
N GLU A 383 4.70 33.59 12.33
CA GLU A 383 5.80 34.28 11.64
C GLU A 383 5.99 33.78 10.21
N ASP A 384 5.80 32.49 9.96
CA ASP A 384 6.13 31.80 8.72
C ASP A 384 4.94 31.09 8.03
N HIS A 385 3.84 30.84 8.74
CA HIS A 385 2.66 30.18 8.19
C HIS A 385 1.36 30.72 8.81
N THR A 386 0.23 30.20 8.35
CA THR A 386 -1.09 30.43 8.93
C THR A 386 -1.57 29.15 9.57
N GLU A 387 -1.94 29.18 10.85
CA GLU A 387 -2.50 28.04 11.58
C GLU A 387 -4.03 28.11 11.62
N ALA A 388 -4.69 26.95 11.47
CA ALA A 388 -6.12 26.82 11.71
C ALA A 388 -6.39 25.72 12.76
N ALA A 389 -7.13 26.06 13.82
CA ALA A 389 -7.55 25.10 14.83
C ALA A 389 -8.73 24.27 14.30
N LEU A 390 -8.52 22.96 14.09
CA LEU A 390 -9.53 22.09 13.50
C LEU A 390 -10.59 21.63 14.50
N ASP A 391 -10.24 21.49 15.78
CA ASP A 391 -11.13 21.26 16.92
C ASP A 391 -12.19 20.15 16.71
N GLY A 392 -11.79 18.94 16.38
CA GLY A 392 -12.64 17.75 16.28
C GLY A 392 -12.70 17.11 14.89
N GLU A 393 -13.75 16.35 14.62
CA GLU A 393 -13.85 15.50 13.42
C GLU A 393 -13.73 16.29 12.12
N VAL A 394 -12.81 15.84 11.25
CA VAL A 394 -12.53 16.43 9.94
C VAL A 394 -12.20 15.36 8.91
N LYS A 395 -12.75 15.52 7.71
CA LYS A 395 -12.36 14.80 6.49
C LYS A 395 -12.07 15.78 5.36
N PHE A 396 -12.77 16.92 5.31
CA PHE A 396 -12.61 17.95 4.28
C PHE A 396 -12.13 19.23 4.93
N ILE A 397 -11.10 19.84 4.34
CA ILE A 397 -10.62 21.18 4.70
C ILE A 397 -10.80 22.07 3.48
N ARG A 398 -11.62 23.12 3.61
CA ARG A 398 -11.83 24.11 2.57
C ARG A 398 -11.15 25.42 2.94
N LEU A 399 -10.34 25.92 2.01
CA LEU A 399 -9.70 27.23 2.09
C LEU A 399 -10.40 28.16 1.10
N ASP A 400 -11.16 29.13 1.60
CA ASP A 400 -11.69 30.22 0.79
C ASP A 400 -10.79 31.43 0.94
N VAL A 401 -10.11 31.80 -0.16
CA VAL A 401 -9.07 32.82 -0.18
C VAL A 401 -9.42 33.94 -1.16
N ASN A 402 -9.02 35.16 -0.85
CA ASN A 402 -9.19 36.30 -1.74
C ASN A 402 -7.93 37.14 -1.74
N GLY A 403 -7.46 37.50 -2.94
CA GLY A 403 -6.28 38.33 -3.13
C GLY A 403 -6.34 39.12 -4.45
N SER A 404 -5.78 40.31 -4.48
CA SER A 404 -5.68 41.13 -5.70
C SER A 404 -4.71 40.55 -6.75
N GLN A 405 -3.87 39.60 -6.35
CA GLN A 405 -2.98 38.81 -7.21
C GLN A 405 -3.33 37.33 -7.08
N PRO A 406 -2.91 36.45 -8.03
CA PRO A 406 -3.07 35.01 -7.88
C PRO A 406 -2.49 34.51 -6.55
N VAL A 407 -3.31 33.81 -5.78
CA VAL A 407 -2.91 33.20 -4.49
C VAL A 407 -2.01 32.01 -4.77
N GLN A 408 -1.03 31.82 -3.90
CA GLN A 408 -0.07 30.71 -3.95
C GLN A 408 -0.01 29.99 -2.60
N ILE A 409 -0.18 28.67 -2.61
CA ILE A 409 0.02 27.80 -1.44
C ILE A 409 1.20 26.87 -1.76
N ARG A 410 2.25 26.92 -0.91
CA ARG A 410 3.40 26.03 -1.00
C ARG A 410 3.08 24.69 -0.38
N GLU A 411 2.50 24.72 0.83
CA GLU A 411 2.19 23.49 1.56
C GLU A 411 0.97 23.71 2.44
N LEU A 412 0.13 22.68 2.51
CA LEU A 412 -0.96 22.53 3.46
C LEU A 412 -0.74 21.24 4.24
N GLN A 413 -0.43 21.37 5.50
CA GLN A 413 -0.26 20.23 6.41
C GLN A 413 -1.45 20.13 7.34
N VAL A 414 -1.84 18.91 7.69
CA VAL A 414 -2.97 18.62 8.57
C VAL A 414 -2.56 17.61 9.61
N PHE A 415 -2.80 17.92 10.88
CA PHE A 415 -2.43 17.05 12.01
C PHE A 415 -3.69 16.63 12.77
N GLY A 416 -3.69 15.37 13.22
CA GLY A 416 -4.80 14.79 13.97
C GLY A 416 -4.66 13.30 14.15
N ASP A 417 -5.46 12.75 15.08
CA ASP A 417 -5.47 11.33 15.38
C ASP A 417 -6.49 10.58 14.52
N PHE A 418 -6.21 9.33 14.17
CA PHE A 418 -7.16 8.45 13.51
C PHE A 418 -8.41 8.24 14.38
N ILE A 419 -9.57 8.33 13.74
CA ILE A 419 -10.82 7.89 14.34
C ILE A 419 -11.18 6.54 13.70
N VAL A 420 -10.81 5.47 14.37
CA VAL A 420 -11.18 4.12 13.95
C VAL A 420 -12.56 3.79 14.50
N PRO A 421 -13.56 3.45 13.67
CA PRO A 421 -14.84 2.97 14.15
C PRO A 421 -14.68 1.72 15.03
N GLU A 422 -15.49 1.57 16.10
CA GLU A 422 -15.47 0.34 16.92
C GLU A 422 -15.97 -0.88 16.13
N SER A 423 -16.87 -0.65 15.19
CA SER A 423 -17.42 -1.66 14.26
C SER A 423 -18.25 -0.97 13.17
N VAL A 424 -18.48 -1.67 12.09
CA VAL A 424 -19.42 -1.29 11.02
C VAL A 424 -20.53 -2.34 10.91
N PRO A 425 -21.67 -2.04 10.24
CA PRO A 425 -22.71 -3.03 10.00
C PRO A 425 -22.19 -4.23 9.19
N GLU A 426 -22.51 -5.44 9.64
CA GLU A 426 -22.17 -6.68 8.92
C GLU A 426 -23.25 -7.08 7.89
N GLU A 427 -24.25 -6.24 7.69
CA GLU A 427 -25.38 -6.51 6.80
C GLU A 427 -24.94 -6.56 5.33
N ASN A 428 -25.34 -7.60 4.61
CA ASN A 428 -25.21 -7.64 3.16
C ASN A 428 -26.20 -6.65 2.54
N LEU A 429 -25.71 -5.69 1.76
CA LEU A 429 -26.53 -4.69 1.08
C LEU A 429 -27.29 -5.27 -0.12
N LEU A 430 -26.89 -6.46 -0.60
CA LEU A 430 -27.57 -7.17 -1.69
C LEU A 430 -28.72 -8.03 -1.17
N GLU A 431 -29.85 -7.94 -1.83
CA GLU A 431 -30.97 -8.84 -1.62
C GLU A 431 -30.68 -10.20 -2.29
N ASN A 432 -30.99 -11.32 -1.62
CA ASN A 432 -30.79 -12.67 -2.15
C ASN A 432 -29.35 -12.90 -2.69
N GLY A 433 -28.34 -12.44 -1.93
CA GLY A 433 -26.95 -12.70 -2.27
C GLY A 433 -26.57 -14.18 -2.20
N ASP A 434 -27.26 -14.95 -1.36
CA ASP A 434 -27.16 -16.41 -1.23
C ASP A 434 -27.84 -17.19 -2.37
N MET A 435 -28.39 -16.52 -3.36
CA MET A 435 -29.01 -17.07 -4.57
C MET A 435 -30.13 -18.10 -4.35
N GLU A 436 -30.69 -18.20 -3.13
CA GLU A 436 -31.70 -19.20 -2.78
C GLU A 436 -33.11 -18.89 -3.29
N THR A 437 -33.37 -17.67 -3.75
CA THR A 437 -34.65 -17.27 -4.36
C THR A 437 -34.45 -16.78 -5.81
N GLU A 438 -35.51 -16.36 -6.48
CA GLU A 438 -35.46 -15.79 -7.85
C GLU A 438 -35.61 -14.26 -7.82
N ASP A 439 -35.68 -13.67 -6.65
CA ASP A 439 -35.89 -12.24 -6.45
C ASP A 439 -34.54 -11.50 -6.32
N GLY A 440 -34.58 -10.17 -6.41
CA GLY A 440 -33.45 -9.28 -6.13
C GLY A 440 -32.52 -9.05 -7.32
N TRP A 441 -32.30 -10.01 -8.20
CA TRP A 441 -31.37 -9.88 -9.32
C TRP A 441 -32.08 -9.68 -10.66
N GLU A 442 -31.59 -8.70 -11.44
CA GLU A 442 -32.02 -8.47 -12.81
C GLU A 442 -31.08 -9.19 -13.79
N PHE A 443 -31.63 -10.07 -14.59
CA PHE A 443 -30.95 -10.71 -15.72
C PHE A 443 -31.23 -9.94 -17.00
N ALA A 444 -30.19 -9.58 -17.74
CA ALA A 444 -30.34 -8.88 -19.02
C ALA A 444 -29.34 -9.38 -20.06
N ASP A 445 -29.80 -9.35 -21.33
CA ASP A 445 -28.96 -9.52 -22.51
C ASP A 445 -28.70 -8.13 -23.09
N ILE A 446 -27.45 -7.66 -23.00
CA ILE A 446 -27.05 -6.37 -23.53
C ILE A 446 -26.41 -6.59 -24.91
N THR A 447 -27.21 -6.52 -25.96
CA THR A 447 -26.73 -6.63 -27.33
C THR A 447 -26.12 -5.31 -27.79
N VAL A 448 -24.84 -5.32 -28.17
CA VAL A 448 -24.18 -4.16 -28.80
C VAL A 448 -24.47 -4.18 -30.29
N PRO A 449 -25.09 -3.15 -30.89
CA PRO A 449 -25.27 -3.06 -32.34
C PRO A 449 -23.92 -3.05 -33.05
N ALA A 450 -23.77 -3.83 -34.11
CA ALA A 450 -22.56 -3.80 -34.94
C ALA A 450 -22.36 -2.41 -35.57
N GLU A 451 -21.14 -1.87 -35.49
CA GLU A 451 -20.80 -0.51 -35.99
C GLU A 451 -20.99 -0.37 -37.51
N ASP A 452 -21.01 -1.44 -38.29
CA ASP A 452 -21.01 -1.41 -39.76
C ASP A 452 -22.23 -2.12 -40.44
N GLY A 453 -23.28 -2.43 -39.71
CA GLY A 453 -24.47 -3.07 -40.31
C GLY A 453 -24.23 -4.47 -40.85
N ALA A 454 -23.17 -5.16 -40.45
CA ALA A 454 -22.95 -6.56 -40.72
C ALA A 454 -23.87 -7.39 -39.81
N ASP A 455 -24.54 -8.41 -40.38
CA ASP A 455 -25.28 -9.40 -39.61
C ASP A 455 -24.30 -10.17 -38.71
N GLN A 456 -24.19 -9.74 -37.44
CA GLN A 456 -23.48 -10.54 -36.44
C GLN A 456 -24.39 -11.66 -35.96
N PRO A 457 -23.87 -12.89 -35.78
CA PRO A 457 -24.66 -13.96 -35.19
C PRO A 457 -25.12 -13.52 -33.80
N ALA A 458 -26.40 -13.61 -33.51
CA ALA A 458 -26.94 -13.29 -32.19
C ALA A 458 -26.34 -14.26 -31.15
N ALA A 459 -25.81 -13.72 -30.09
CA ALA A 459 -25.50 -14.52 -28.91
C ALA A 459 -26.79 -15.04 -28.31
N SER A 460 -26.75 -16.24 -27.78
CA SER A 460 -27.84 -16.78 -26.97
C SER A 460 -27.34 -16.83 -25.51
N TYR A 461 -28.04 -16.12 -24.65
CA TYR A 461 -27.82 -16.16 -23.21
C TYR A 461 -28.97 -16.89 -22.54
N GLU A 462 -28.63 -17.76 -21.61
CA GLU A 462 -29.59 -18.39 -20.71
C GLU A 462 -29.26 -17.96 -19.28
N PHE A 463 -30.29 -17.49 -18.58
CA PHE A 463 -30.19 -17.09 -17.18
C PHE A 463 -31.06 -18.03 -16.37
N GLY A 464 -30.54 -18.41 -15.19
CA GLY A 464 -31.29 -19.27 -14.30
C GLY A 464 -30.53 -19.56 -13.02
N TYR A 465 -31.04 -20.54 -12.30
CA TYR A 465 -30.47 -21.04 -11.08
C TYR A 465 -30.19 -22.54 -11.22
N GLY A 466 -28.99 -22.95 -10.84
CA GLY A 466 -28.53 -24.34 -10.84
C GLY A 466 -28.49 -24.94 -9.43
N GLU A 467 -28.55 -26.27 -9.35
CA GLU A 467 -28.40 -27.00 -8.09
C GLU A 467 -26.93 -27.17 -7.65
N ASP A 468 -26.00 -26.74 -8.49
CA ASP A 468 -24.56 -26.78 -8.22
C ASP A 468 -24.15 -25.46 -7.55
N ALA A 469 -24.23 -25.40 -6.25
CA ALA A 469 -24.08 -24.23 -5.39
C ALA A 469 -22.82 -24.34 -4.52
N HIS A 470 -22.27 -23.20 -4.08
CA HIS A 470 -21.26 -23.12 -3.03
C HIS A 470 -21.91 -23.27 -1.67
N GLY A 471 -22.89 -22.40 -1.37
CA GLY A 471 -23.73 -22.45 -0.18
C GLY A 471 -25.14 -22.93 -0.48
N GLY A 472 -25.90 -23.30 0.54
CA GLY A 472 -27.31 -23.60 0.38
C GLY A 472 -27.65 -24.71 -0.63
N SER A 473 -28.52 -24.41 -1.60
CA SER A 473 -29.03 -25.37 -2.57
C SER A 473 -29.05 -24.87 -4.03
N ARG A 474 -28.75 -23.60 -4.26
CA ARG A 474 -28.87 -22.97 -5.59
C ARG A 474 -27.76 -21.95 -5.78
N ALA A 475 -27.30 -21.79 -7.04
CA ALA A 475 -26.42 -20.73 -7.49
C ALA A 475 -27.00 -20.06 -8.73
N ALA A 476 -26.73 -18.78 -8.96
CA ALA A 476 -27.04 -18.11 -10.21
C ALA A 476 -26.14 -18.62 -11.33
N VAL A 477 -26.71 -18.82 -12.54
CA VAL A 477 -25.98 -19.33 -13.71
C VAL A 477 -26.26 -18.46 -14.91
N ILE A 478 -25.20 -17.94 -15.52
CA ILE A 478 -25.23 -17.24 -16.81
C ILE A 478 -24.53 -18.10 -17.82
N THR A 479 -25.25 -18.57 -18.84
CA THR A 479 -24.71 -19.39 -19.93
C THR A 479 -24.73 -18.61 -21.24
N LYS A 480 -23.56 -18.49 -21.87
CA LYS A 480 -23.42 -17.94 -23.22
C LYS A 480 -23.11 -19.05 -24.22
N THR A 481 -23.89 -19.10 -25.29
CA THR A 481 -23.64 -19.97 -26.45
C THR A 481 -23.34 -19.12 -27.68
N GLY A 482 -22.41 -19.60 -28.53
CA GLY A 482 -21.99 -18.89 -29.72
C GLY A 482 -20.75 -18.04 -29.53
N LYS A 483 -19.61 -18.69 -29.73
CA LYS A 483 -18.26 -18.15 -29.46
C LYS A 483 -17.94 -16.78 -30.11
N GLU A 484 -18.48 -16.57 -31.34
CA GLU A 484 -18.20 -15.38 -32.15
C GLU A 484 -19.29 -14.29 -31.98
N ALA A 485 -20.24 -14.50 -31.09
CA ALA A 485 -21.36 -13.59 -30.94
C ALA A 485 -21.01 -12.38 -30.07
N ALA A 486 -21.35 -11.18 -30.54
CA ALA A 486 -21.24 -9.94 -29.76
C ALA A 486 -22.44 -9.82 -28.81
N GLY A 487 -22.18 -9.19 -27.66
CA GLY A 487 -23.16 -8.89 -26.61
C GLY A 487 -22.75 -9.45 -25.27
N ASP A 488 -23.39 -8.95 -24.21
CA ASP A 488 -23.14 -9.32 -22.84
C ASP A 488 -24.36 -9.94 -22.18
N GLY A 489 -24.19 -11.06 -21.50
CA GLY A 489 -25.16 -11.56 -20.54
C GLY A 489 -24.82 -11.06 -19.16
N VAL A 490 -25.73 -10.32 -18.53
CA VAL A 490 -25.49 -9.66 -17.25
C VAL A 490 -26.49 -10.08 -16.18
N ILE A 491 -26.00 -10.18 -14.97
CA ILE A 491 -26.77 -10.17 -13.72
C ILE A 491 -26.39 -8.92 -12.96
N ARG A 492 -27.37 -8.18 -12.48
CA ARG A 492 -27.13 -6.93 -11.77
C ARG A 492 -28.13 -6.67 -10.65
N GLN A 493 -27.65 -5.89 -9.67
CA GLN A 493 -28.48 -5.33 -8.63
C GLN A 493 -27.99 -3.93 -8.29
N THR A 494 -28.93 -3.01 -7.97
CA THR A 494 -28.61 -1.67 -7.49
C THR A 494 -28.76 -1.64 -5.97
N ILE A 495 -27.73 -1.17 -5.27
CA ILE A 495 -27.71 -1.00 -3.81
C ILE A 495 -27.61 0.47 -3.43
N SER A 496 -28.08 0.81 -2.23
CA SER A 496 -27.80 2.12 -1.61
C SER A 496 -26.46 2.04 -0.92
N ILE A 497 -25.62 3.05 -1.13
CA ILE A 497 -24.32 3.21 -0.47
C ILE A 497 -24.22 4.60 0.14
N GLU A 498 -23.34 4.76 1.12
CA GLU A 498 -23.00 6.06 1.71
C GLU A 498 -21.73 6.63 1.07
N PRO A 499 -21.64 7.96 0.91
CA PRO A 499 -20.41 8.61 0.45
C PRO A 499 -19.22 8.39 1.38
N ASN A 500 -18.03 8.35 0.81
CA ASN A 500 -16.76 8.31 1.57
C ASN A 500 -16.63 7.12 2.52
N LYS A 501 -17.20 5.99 2.12
CA LYS A 501 -17.14 4.74 2.87
C LYS A 501 -16.32 3.70 2.10
N ARG A 502 -15.79 2.75 2.82
CA ARG A 502 -15.14 1.59 2.23
C ARG A 502 -16.09 0.39 2.29
N TYR A 503 -16.27 -0.23 1.16
CA TYR A 503 -17.07 -1.46 1.02
C TYR A 503 -16.22 -2.58 0.44
N GLN A 504 -16.60 -3.81 0.74
CA GLN A 504 -16.08 -5.01 0.11
C GLN A 504 -17.17 -5.64 -0.75
N LEU A 505 -16.86 -5.91 -2.02
CA LEU A 505 -17.59 -6.85 -2.85
C LEU A 505 -16.92 -8.21 -2.70
N SER A 506 -17.67 -9.23 -2.31
CA SER A 506 -17.21 -10.62 -2.31
C SER A 506 -18.23 -11.52 -3.00
N PHE A 507 -17.78 -12.62 -3.59
CA PHE A 507 -18.64 -13.66 -4.16
C PHE A 507 -17.88 -14.96 -4.39
N TRP A 508 -18.60 -16.07 -4.41
CA TRP A 508 -18.06 -17.35 -4.85
C TRP A 508 -18.42 -17.60 -6.30
N HIS A 509 -17.47 -18.03 -7.10
CA HIS A 509 -17.64 -18.27 -8.51
C HIS A 509 -16.94 -19.52 -9.00
N LYS A 510 -17.46 -20.09 -10.08
CA LYS A 510 -16.80 -21.13 -10.89
C LYS A 510 -17.28 -21.08 -12.32
N THR A 511 -16.64 -21.81 -13.21
CA THR A 511 -17.03 -21.94 -14.62
C THR A 511 -16.91 -23.38 -15.08
N ASP A 512 -17.75 -23.79 -16.00
CA ASP A 512 -17.66 -25.10 -16.68
C ASP A 512 -16.68 -25.10 -17.86
N THR A 513 -16.25 -23.91 -18.30
CA THR A 513 -15.36 -23.71 -19.44
C THR A 513 -14.21 -22.78 -19.09
N LEU A 514 -12.97 -23.19 -19.43
CA LEU A 514 -11.76 -22.42 -19.15
C LEU A 514 -11.13 -21.75 -20.38
N ASP A 515 -11.56 -22.12 -21.61
CA ASP A 515 -10.74 -21.90 -22.80
C ASP A 515 -11.05 -20.62 -23.59
N SER A 516 -12.17 -19.96 -23.40
CA SER A 516 -12.53 -18.83 -24.26
C SER A 516 -13.52 -17.84 -23.68
N ALA A 517 -14.10 -18.11 -22.53
CA ALA A 517 -15.04 -17.20 -21.90
C ALA A 517 -14.31 -16.03 -21.25
N SER A 518 -14.88 -14.84 -21.38
CA SER A 518 -14.42 -13.66 -20.67
C SER A 518 -15.51 -13.21 -19.70
N PHE A 519 -15.18 -13.24 -18.42
CA PHE A 519 -16.06 -12.80 -17.35
C PHE A 519 -15.53 -11.49 -16.79
N THR A 520 -16.44 -10.56 -16.48
CA THR A 520 -16.09 -9.27 -15.87
C THR A 520 -17.06 -8.94 -14.75
N TYR A 521 -16.61 -8.06 -13.86
CA TYR A 521 -17.50 -7.39 -12.92
C TYR A 521 -17.35 -5.88 -13.04
N GLU A 522 -18.42 -5.16 -12.68
CA GLU A 522 -18.42 -3.70 -12.62
C GLU A 522 -19.04 -3.24 -11.31
N ILE A 523 -18.51 -2.14 -10.79
CA ILE A 523 -19.08 -1.37 -9.71
C ILE A 523 -19.31 0.04 -10.26
N ASN A 524 -20.57 0.38 -10.55
CA ASN A 524 -20.95 1.66 -11.15
C ASN A 524 -21.55 2.55 -10.06
N GLN A 525 -20.76 3.44 -9.49
CA GLN A 525 -21.23 4.39 -8.47
C GLN A 525 -22.05 5.50 -9.12
N LYS A 526 -23.16 5.88 -8.50
CA LYS A 526 -24.13 6.85 -9.01
C LYS A 526 -24.41 7.95 -8.01
N ASP A 527 -24.58 9.16 -8.53
CA ASP A 527 -25.01 10.32 -7.76
C ASP A 527 -26.50 10.26 -7.36
N LYS A 528 -26.95 11.29 -6.62
CA LYS A 528 -28.37 11.46 -6.21
C LYS A 528 -29.38 11.54 -7.37
N ASP A 529 -28.92 11.86 -8.58
CA ASP A 529 -29.76 12.00 -9.78
C ASP A 529 -29.69 10.71 -10.64
N GLY A 530 -28.94 9.69 -10.20
CA GLY A 530 -28.79 8.39 -10.84
C GLY A 530 -27.77 8.38 -11.98
N ASN A 531 -26.95 9.44 -12.12
CA ASN A 531 -25.89 9.47 -13.11
C ASN A 531 -24.68 8.68 -12.60
N THR A 532 -24.06 7.86 -13.46
CA THR A 532 -22.81 7.19 -13.13
C THR A 532 -21.68 8.21 -13.02
N ILE A 533 -21.02 8.26 -11.87
CA ILE A 533 -19.93 9.18 -11.54
C ILE A 533 -18.58 8.47 -11.44
N SER A 534 -18.59 7.17 -11.22
CA SER A 534 -17.39 6.33 -11.19
C SER A 534 -17.74 4.93 -11.66
N THR A 535 -16.86 4.31 -12.42
CA THR A 535 -16.95 2.93 -12.85
C THR A 535 -15.65 2.22 -12.57
N HIS A 536 -15.72 1.14 -11.78
CA HIS A 536 -14.65 0.15 -11.70
C HIS A 536 -15.08 -1.06 -12.53
N LEU A 537 -14.24 -1.45 -13.48
CA LEU A 537 -14.45 -2.64 -14.31
C LEU A 537 -13.16 -3.45 -14.33
N ALA A 538 -13.26 -4.72 -13.98
CA ALA A 538 -12.15 -5.64 -14.10
C ALA A 538 -12.59 -6.99 -14.68
N LYS A 539 -11.67 -7.65 -15.38
CA LYS A 539 -11.90 -8.97 -15.94
C LYS A 539 -11.59 -10.04 -14.92
N LEU A 540 -12.55 -10.91 -14.64
CA LEU A 540 -12.35 -12.06 -13.75
C LEU A 540 -11.28 -13.01 -14.29
N ASN A 541 -11.26 -13.23 -15.60
CA ASN A 541 -10.28 -14.13 -16.23
C ASN A 541 -8.86 -13.57 -16.33
N ASP A 542 -8.66 -12.27 -16.08
CA ASP A 542 -7.34 -11.67 -15.97
C ASP A 542 -6.84 -11.66 -14.51
N ASN A 543 -7.74 -11.50 -13.56
CA ASN A 543 -7.45 -11.35 -12.14
C ASN A 543 -7.67 -12.64 -11.35
N LEU A 544 -8.61 -13.49 -11.80
CA LEU A 544 -9.00 -14.71 -11.13
C LEU A 544 -8.67 -15.92 -12.00
N ASN A 545 -8.31 -17.00 -11.36
CA ASN A 545 -8.29 -18.30 -12.01
C ASN A 545 -9.72 -18.70 -12.37
N MET A 546 -9.98 -18.92 -13.61
CA MET A 546 -11.18 -19.60 -14.01
C MET A 546 -11.09 -21.05 -13.55
N SER A 547 -11.85 -21.40 -12.53
CA SER A 547 -11.83 -22.71 -11.88
C SER A 547 -13.14 -23.46 -12.10
N ARG A 548 -13.06 -24.78 -12.16
CA ARG A 548 -14.21 -25.68 -12.13
C ARG A 548 -14.72 -25.95 -10.72
N GLU A 549 -13.92 -25.58 -9.72
CA GLU A 549 -14.29 -25.58 -8.31
C GLU A 549 -14.60 -24.14 -7.89
N TYR A 550 -15.51 -23.98 -6.94
CA TYR A 550 -15.81 -22.66 -6.39
C TYR A 550 -14.59 -22.02 -5.77
N ARG A 551 -14.42 -20.73 -6.04
CA ARG A 551 -13.37 -19.85 -5.48
C ARG A 551 -14.00 -18.57 -5.00
N GLU A 552 -13.48 -18.08 -3.91
CA GLU A 552 -13.86 -16.78 -3.37
C GLU A 552 -13.13 -15.66 -4.12
N PHE A 553 -13.87 -14.58 -4.34
CA PHE A 553 -13.36 -13.31 -4.82
C PHE A 553 -13.68 -12.21 -3.81
N ASP A 554 -12.70 -11.35 -3.54
CA ASP A 554 -12.84 -10.18 -2.68
C ASP A 554 -12.28 -8.95 -3.38
N TYR A 555 -12.96 -7.82 -3.25
CA TYR A 555 -12.47 -6.53 -3.71
C TYR A 555 -12.95 -5.41 -2.82
N ASN A 556 -12.02 -4.63 -2.24
CA ASN A 556 -12.32 -3.43 -1.47
C ASN A 556 -12.40 -2.21 -2.40
N PHE A 557 -13.39 -1.35 -2.21
CA PHE A 557 -13.54 -0.10 -2.94
C PHE A 557 -14.00 1.04 -2.04
N ILE A 558 -13.59 2.27 -2.41
CA ILE A 558 -14.00 3.49 -1.73
C ILE A 558 -15.11 4.15 -2.54
N THR A 559 -16.13 4.65 -1.86
CA THR A 559 -17.22 5.38 -2.50
C THR A 559 -16.85 6.86 -2.66
N SER A 560 -17.19 7.41 -3.84
CA SER A 560 -17.05 8.83 -4.12
C SER A 560 -17.82 9.69 -3.12
N PRO A 561 -17.39 10.94 -2.83
CA PRO A 561 -18.12 11.88 -1.97
C PRO A 561 -19.55 12.17 -2.43
N TYR A 562 -19.87 11.88 -3.68
CA TYR A 562 -21.19 12.13 -4.28
C TYR A 562 -21.98 10.84 -4.54
N ALA A 563 -21.43 9.68 -4.21
CA ALA A 563 -22.08 8.40 -4.45
C ALA A 563 -23.23 8.17 -3.48
N MET A 564 -24.39 7.79 -4.02
CA MET A 564 -25.61 7.49 -3.23
C MET A 564 -26.12 6.08 -3.51
N SER A 565 -25.71 5.50 -4.63
CA SER A 565 -26.04 4.12 -5.00
C SER A 565 -24.93 3.53 -5.89
N ALA A 566 -24.90 2.21 -5.99
CA ALA A 566 -24.03 1.51 -6.93
C ALA A 566 -24.78 0.38 -7.62
N ASP A 567 -24.52 0.20 -8.93
CA ASP A 567 -24.87 -1.04 -9.59
C ASP A 567 -23.71 -2.01 -9.46
N ILE A 568 -24.01 -3.19 -8.94
CA ILE A 568 -23.11 -4.34 -8.95
C ILE A 568 -23.50 -5.19 -10.15
N VAL A 569 -22.56 -5.37 -11.09
CA VAL A 569 -22.82 -6.02 -12.36
C VAL A 569 -21.79 -7.11 -12.63
N LEU A 570 -22.25 -8.30 -12.95
CA LEU A 570 -21.43 -9.45 -13.30
C LEU A 570 -21.80 -9.90 -14.73
N HIS A 571 -20.79 -10.10 -15.57
CA HIS A 571 -20.99 -10.30 -17.01
C HIS A 571 -20.28 -11.53 -17.56
N VAL A 572 -20.88 -12.10 -18.63
CA VAL A 572 -20.20 -12.95 -19.59
C VAL A 572 -20.07 -12.17 -20.90
N VAL A 573 -18.89 -11.60 -21.19
CA VAL A 573 -18.68 -10.66 -22.31
C VAL A 573 -18.13 -11.28 -23.58
N ALA A 574 -17.44 -12.42 -23.50
CA ALA A 574 -16.85 -13.08 -24.68
C ALA A 574 -16.77 -14.59 -24.49
N GLY A 575 -16.53 -15.30 -25.59
CA GLY A 575 -16.39 -16.75 -25.60
C GLY A 575 -17.68 -17.50 -25.43
N GLU A 576 -17.62 -18.75 -24.99
CA GLU A 576 -18.73 -19.67 -24.80
C GLU A 576 -18.53 -20.42 -23.49
N GLY A 577 -19.57 -20.51 -22.64
CA GLY A 577 -19.52 -21.19 -21.36
C GLY A 577 -20.50 -20.63 -20.34
N SER A 578 -20.48 -21.22 -19.14
CA SER A 578 -21.32 -20.84 -18.01
C SER A 578 -20.49 -20.29 -16.86
N LEU A 579 -20.97 -19.18 -16.29
CA LEU A 579 -20.50 -18.61 -15.03
C LEU A 579 -21.52 -18.96 -13.94
N TYR A 580 -21.06 -19.57 -12.88
CA TYR A 580 -21.82 -19.85 -11.66
C TYR A 580 -21.41 -18.83 -10.60
N LEU A 581 -22.39 -18.23 -9.94
CA LEU A 581 -22.21 -17.20 -8.93
C LEU A 581 -23.05 -17.54 -7.70
N ASP A 582 -22.43 -17.42 -6.54
CA ASP A 582 -23.09 -17.72 -5.27
C ASP A 582 -22.50 -16.86 -4.14
N ASP A 583 -23.25 -16.75 -3.04
CA ASP A 583 -22.83 -16.01 -1.83
C ASP A 583 -22.28 -14.61 -2.14
N VAL A 584 -22.97 -13.86 -3.02
CA VAL A 584 -22.58 -12.50 -3.41
C VAL A 584 -22.92 -11.52 -2.28
N ALA A 585 -21.94 -10.75 -1.85
CA ALA A 585 -22.13 -9.78 -0.78
C ALA A 585 -21.46 -8.43 -1.10
N VAL A 586 -22.11 -7.35 -0.67
CA VAL A 586 -21.49 -6.04 -0.50
C VAL A 586 -21.72 -5.60 0.94
N ARG A 587 -20.63 -5.32 1.66
CA ARG A 587 -20.66 -4.92 3.07
C ARG A 587 -19.76 -3.72 3.31
N GLU A 588 -20.14 -2.83 4.22
CA GLU A 588 -19.23 -1.82 4.73
C GLU A 588 -18.11 -2.50 5.53
N VAL A 589 -16.86 -2.10 5.33
CA VAL A 589 -15.71 -2.72 5.99
C VAL A 589 -14.76 -1.70 6.58
N ILE A 590 -14.06 -2.13 7.63
CA ILE A 590 -12.86 -1.49 8.15
C ILE A 590 -11.69 -2.33 7.64
N PRO A 591 -10.81 -1.76 6.78
CA PRO A 591 -9.74 -2.54 6.16
C PRO A 591 -8.67 -2.95 7.17
N THR A 592 -8.07 -4.10 6.93
CA THR A 592 -6.86 -4.54 7.62
C THR A 592 -5.66 -3.73 7.10
N GLU A 593 -5.01 -2.97 7.98
CA GLU A 593 -3.86 -2.12 7.63
C GLU A 593 -2.54 -2.79 7.95
N ALA A 594 -2.48 -3.59 9.02
CA ALA A 594 -1.30 -4.39 9.37
C ALA A 594 -1.70 -5.63 10.17
N VAL A 595 -0.88 -6.67 10.05
CA VAL A 595 -0.95 -7.88 10.87
C VAL A 595 0.46 -8.20 11.35
N PHE A 596 0.63 -8.29 12.66
CA PHE A 596 1.88 -8.70 13.30
C PHE A 596 1.68 -10.03 14.02
N VAL A 597 2.59 -10.98 13.78
CA VAL A 597 2.58 -12.28 14.44
C VAL A 597 3.84 -12.38 15.31
N GLU A 598 3.64 -12.76 16.56
CA GLU A 598 4.71 -12.99 17.52
C GLU A 598 4.70 -14.42 18.05
N ALA A 599 5.87 -14.99 18.29
CA ALA A 599 6.04 -16.27 18.95
C ALA A 599 6.59 -16.08 20.38
N ASP A 600 6.03 -16.79 21.35
CA ASP A 600 6.59 -16.82 22.73
C ASP A 600 7.96 -17.51 22.77
N LYS A 601 8.23 -18.37 21.78
CA LYS A 601 9.50 -19.07 21.56
C LYS A 601 9.77 -19.25 20.07
N ALA A 602 10.88 -18.71 19.58
CA ALA A 602 11.33 -18.93 18.22
C ALA A 602 12.04 -20.30 18.04
N GLU A 603 12.46 -20.96 19.14
CA GLU A 603 13.10 -22.28 19.14
C GLU A 603 12.36 -23.26 20.04
N LEU A 604 12.11 -24.47 19.55
CA LEU A 604 11.43 -25.55 20.26
C LEU A 604 12.22 -26.86 20.12
N GLU A 605 12.08 -27.75 21.13
CA GLU A 605 12.54 -29.14 21.03
C GLU A 605 11.43 -30.01 20.43
N VAL A 606 11.77 -31.11 19.72
CA VAL A 606 10.76 -32.03 19.19
C VAL A 606 9.80 -32.51 20.30
N GLY A 607 8.50 -32.33 20.11
CA GLY A 607 7.44 -32.65 21.07
C GLY A 607 7.12 -31.53 22.07
N GLU A 608 7.86 -30.41 22.02
CA GLU A 608 7.54 -29.22 22.81
C GLU A 608 6.40 -28.44 22.17
N THR A 609 5.72 -27.60 22.97
CA THR A 609 4.71 -26.66 22.49
C THR A 609 5.09 -25.23 22.80
N GLY A 610 4.76 -24.33 21.88
CA GLY A 610 4.83 -22.89 22.00
C GLY A 610 3.49 -22.23 21.72
N LYS A 611 3.47 -20.91 21.70
CA LYS A 611 2.30 -20.11 21.40
C LYS A 611 2.67 -19.01 20.42
N VAL A 612 1.86 -18.86 19.35
CA VAL A 612 1.88 -17.68 18.49
C VAL A 612 0.62 -16.85 18.73
N THR A 613 0.78 -15.55 18.63
CA THR A 613 -0.31 -14.57 18.74
C THR A 613 -0.28 -13.63 17.55
N ALA A 614 -1.45 -13.20 17.09
CA ALA A 614 -1.58 -12.23 16.01
C ALA A 614 -2.24 -10.95 16.53
N GLN A 615 -1.75 -9.81 16.09
CA GLN A 615 -2.35 -8.50 16.27
C GLN A 615 -2.76 -7.95 14.92
N ILE A 616 -4.06 -7.71 14.73
CA ILE A 616 -4.61 -7.04 13.55
C ILE A 616 -4.78 -5.57 13.88
N LEU A 617 -4.40 -4.70 12.97
CA LEU A 617 -4.58 -3.25 13.08
C LEU A 617 -5.42 -2.73 11.89
N PRO A 618 -6.44 -1.89 12.16
CA PRO A 618 -7.01 -1.62 13.50
C PRO A 618 -7.70 -2.88 14.05
N GLY A 619 -7.84 -2.96 15.38
CA GLY A 619 -8.45 -4.13 16.04
C GLY A 619 -9.92 -4.37 15.71
N SER A 620 -10.58 -3.44 15.01
CA SER A 620 -11.94 -3.54 14.47
C SER A 620 -11.99 -3.91 12.98
N ALA A 621 -10.86 -4.20 12.35
CA ALA A 621 -10.82 -4.61 10.94
C ALA A 621 -11.66 -5.87 10.72
N ASN A 622 -12.43 -5.88 9.62
CA ASN A 622 -13.38 -6.96 9.31
C ASN A 622 -13.46 -7.31 7.82
N ASP A 623 -12.53 -6.81 7.01
CA ASP A 623 -12.49 -7.10 5.57
C ASP A 623 -11.90 -8.48 5.25
N LEU A 624 -11.10 -9.05 6.16
CA LEU A 624 -10.41 -10.33 5.98
C LEU A 624 -10.70 -11.29 7.14
N THR A 625 -10.83 -12.57 6.81
CA THR A 625 -10.96 -13.67 7.80
C THR A 625 -9.67 -14.47 7.81
N PHE A 626 -8.96 -14.44 8.92
CA PHE A 626 -7.68 -15.11 9.09
C PHE A 626 -7.81 -16.46 9.77
N HIS A 627 -6.90 -17.38 9.43
CA HIS A 627 -6.73 -18.68 10.06
C HIS A 627 -5.25 -19.03 10.19
N TRP A 628 -4.94 -19.94 11.14
CA TRP A 628 -3.58 -20.42 11.35
C TRP A 628 -3.25 -21.60 10.46
N THR A 629 -2.05 -21.55 9.82
CA THR A 629 -1.48 -22.66 9.04
C THR A 629 0.00 -22.85 9.37
N SER A 630 0.60 -23.89 8.85
CA SER A 630 2.04 -24.14 8.89
C SER A 630 2.61 -24.24 7.48
N SER A 631 3.79 -23.65 7.25
CA SER A 631 4.49 -23.84 5.98
C SER A 631 5.03 -25.26 5.79
N ASP A 632 5.25 -26.00 6.90
CA ASP A 632 5.66 -27.41 6.90
C ASP A 632 5.14 -28.14 8.14
N GLU A 633 4.05 -28.89 7.98
CA GLU A 633 3.44 -29.67 9.07
C GLU A 633 4.33 -30.82 9.57
N SER A 634 5.37 -31.20 8.84
CA SER A 634 6.36 -32.17 9.31
C SER A 634 7.33 -31.60 10.32
N VAL A 635 7.44 -30.26 10.39
CA VAL A 635 8.29 -29.51 11.34
C VAL A 635 7.43 -28.97 12.49
N ILE A 636 6.37 -28.22 12.20
CA ILE A 636 5.42 -27.70 13.19
C ILE A 636 3.98 -27.87 12.72
N THR A 637 3.05 -28.02 13.67
CA THR A 637 1.61 -27.82 13.42
C THR A 637 1.12 -26.66 14.25
N VAL A 638 0.14 -25.89 13.72
CA VAL A 638 -0.46 -24.74 14.41
C VAL A 638 -1.95 -24.96 14.53
N ALA A 639 -2.48 -24.87 15.75
CA ALA A 639 -3.90 -24.98 16.02
C ALA A 639 -4.59 -23.61 15.86
N GLU A 640 -5.92 -23.59 15.71
CA GLU A 640 -6.72 -22.36 15.56
C GLU A 640 -6.51 -21.35 16.71
N ASP A 641 -6.20 -21.83 17.90
CA ASP A 641 -5.91 -20.96 19.03
C ASP A 641 -4.47 -20.42 19.05
N GLY A 642 -3.66 -20.72 18.03
CA GLY A 642 -2.25 -20.34 17.92
C GLY A 642 -1.30 -21.24 18.73
N THR A 643 -1.73 -22.42 19.20
CA THR A 643 -0.82 -23.38 19.82
C THR A 643 0.04 -24.06 18.76
N VAL A 644 1.35 -23.87 18.86
CA VAL A 644 2.36 -24.51 17.99
C VAL A 644 2.83 -25.80 18.65
N THR A 645 2.89 -26.89 17.88
CA THR A 645 3.47 -28.16 18.33
C THR A 645 4.66 -28.51 17.43
N ALA A 646 5.82 -28.70 18.02
CA ALA A 646 7.02 -29.16 17.33
C ALA A 646 6.91 -30.65 16.99
N VAL A 647 6.93 -31.00 15.71
CA VAL A 647 6.74 -32.34 15.17
C VAL A 647 8.07 -33.01 14.81
N GLY A 648 8.95 -32.30 14.14
CA GLY A 648 10.26 -32.81 13.67
C GLY A 648 11.29 -31.69 13.55
N GLU A 649 12.58 -32.05 13.49
CA GLU A 649 13.69 -31.10 13.34
C GLU A 649 13.59 -30.32 12.03
N GLY A 650 13.87 -29.01 12.06
CA GLY A 650 13.84 -28.10 10.91
C GLY A 650 13.32 -26.72 11.27
N SER A 651 13.05 -25.88 10.25
CA SER A 651 12.45 -24.56 10.43
C SER A 651 11.18 -24.47 9.57
N ALA A 652 10.11 -23.90 10.14
CA ALA A 652 8.86 -23.66 9.44
C ALA A 652 8.18 -22.39 9.95
N TYR A 653 7.41 -21.73 9.10
CA TYR A 653 6.61 -20.57 9.48
C TYR A 653 5.28 -20.99 10.10
N ALA A 654 4.96 -20.39 11.24
CA ALA A 654 3.58 -20.31 11.73
C ALA A 654 2.92 -19.13 11.03
N ARG A 655 1.90 -19.39 10.21
CA ARG A 655 1.26 -18.41 9.32
C ARG A 655 -0.15 -18.07 9.82
N TYR A 656 -0.48 -16.78 9.75
CA TYR A 656 -1.82 -16.26 9.97
C TYR A 656 -2.24 -15.60 8.65
N GLU A 657 -3.08 -16.27 7.89
CA GLU A 657 -3.40 -15.93 6.51
C GLU A 657 -4.90 -16.02 6.22
N ASN A 658 -5.37 -15.28 5.20
CA ASN A 658 -6.72 -15.42 4.66
C ASN A 658 -6.71 -16.22 3.37
N SER A 659 -7.89 -16.64 2.89
CA SER A 659 -8.05 -17.48 1.69
C SER A 659 -8.66 -16.74 0.49
N GLY A 660 -9.11 -15.50 0.66
CA GLY A 660 -9.74 -14.71 -0.41
C GLY A 660 -8.77 -14.17 -1.46
N ASP A 661 -9.29 -13.44 -2.43
CA ASP A 661 -8.49 -12.82 -3.50
C ASP A 661 -7.71 -11.60 -3.01
N LEU A 662 -8.21 -10.92 -1.98
CA LEU A 662 -7.44 -9.96 -1.18
C LEU A 662 -6.51 -10.76 -0.26
N THR A 663 -5.36 -11.14 -0.76
CA THR A 663 -4.42 -11.99 -0.02
C THR A 663 -3.67 -11.20 1.03
N ALA A 664 -3.73 -11.68 2.27
CA ALA A 664 -2.96 -11.16 3.38
C ALA A 664 -2.38 -12.32 4.18
N GLU A 665 -1.16 -12.16 4.63
CA GLU A 665 -0.52 -13.09 5.57
C GLU A 665 0.40 -12.34 6.52
N SER A 666 0.62 -12.92 7.69
CA SER A 666 1.73 -12.58 8.58
C SER A 666 2.24 -13.84 9.23
N SER A 667 3.55 -14.01 9.26
CA SER A 667 4.17 -15.28 9.64
C SER A 667 5.41 -15.04 10.48
N VAL A 668 5.69 -15.98 11.40
CA VAL A 668 6.92 -15.99 12.20
C VAL A 668 7.62 -17.34 12.07
N LEU A 669 8.94 -17.31 11.92
CA LEU A 669 9.76 -18.50 11.78
C LEU A 669 9.95 -19.20 13.14
N ILE A 670 9.69 -20.51 13.18
CA ILE A 670 9.94 -21.39 14.33
C ILE A 670 10.96 -22.43 13.93
N THR A 671 12.02 -22.58 14.72
CA THR A 671 13.06 -23.60 14.53
C THR A 671 12.89 -24.72 15.55
N VAL A 672 12.83 -25.96 15.08
CA VAL A 672 12.76 -27.16 15.92
C VAL A 672 14.10 -27.88 15.91
N LYS A 673 14.66 -28.15 17.11
CA LYS A 673 15.93 -28.81 17.36
C LYS A 673 15.79 -30.23 17.87
#